data_4484c6bc8bb8eea45baa3dbe4caa81f3
#
_entry.id   4484c6bc8bb8eea45baa3dbe4caa81f3
#
_cell.length_a   1.000
_cell.length_b   1.000
_cell.length_c   1.000
_cell.angle_alpha   90.00
_cell.angle_beta   90.00
_cell.angle_gamma   90.00
#
_symmetry.space_group_name_H-M   'P 1'
#
loop_
_entity.id
_entity.type
_entity.pdbx_description
1 polymer ?
#
loop_
_entity_poly.entity_id
_entity_poly.type
_entity_poly.pdbx_seq_one_letter_code
_entity_poly.pdbx_strand_id
1 'polypeptide(L)'
;MNKVALLGNPNTGKTSLFNALTGSYEYVGNWSGVTVEKKVGKLKDKQGTLIDLPGVYDLNPVSRDEGVVTNFLLTEEFQHMLNIVDSSQFERNMHLTLQLLEFGKPVSIGLNMIDVAKQRGIVIDVKRLSELLGVTVVPVVARSGKGCEELLATLKENDKKEKQPFLISYGLPMDEGIGEVISLLQKANYEHPRWLALQFLSNNEVVEKEMKALPIYKELVAVRSRLEGKLDCTLEEHIYKTREAYIEKLKTNVMKHEKEGKIPFSEKIDRLITHKILGLPIFLAVMFFIFQVTFTWIGTPLSDMLDEFFAGQLTDWVTAGLTSVGASDFIQALITEGIIAGVGAVLVFVPQIFALFFFISLLEDLGYMARIAVVMDRIMEFFGLNGKAFIPMIIGFGCNVPGIMAARTIEQEKERLLTVLVTPFMSCSARLPVYALFAGVFFPHSQATVVFSLYVAGIVLALLVTKIMSLTILKAEKSIFVIELPPYRVPQAKTLWLSTWEKGKGFVRKAGTFIFGGSVVIWLLNYAGPSGFGVDMGDSYLAMIGGFIAPLFAPLGFGTWQAAASLLTGFLAKEVVVSTMAIIYAVKEDVLGNVMGAHYTALSAYAFMFFILLYVPCLATVAVIKRETGSAKWTIFSVVYPLVVAYVLTFIIYQVGSLLGF
;
A
#
# COMPACT_ATOMS: atom_id res chain seq x y z
N MET A 1 -8.94 5.37 -39.11
CA MET A 1 -9.67 5.81 -37.90
C MET A 1 -8.68 6.52 -37.01
N ASN A 2 -8.94 7.78 -36.68
CA ASN A 2 -8.01 8.57 -35.87
C ASN A 2 -7.90 8.00 -34.45
N LYS A 3 -6.70 7.60 -34.07
CA LYS A 3 -6.40 7.17 -32.69
C LYS A 3 -5.97 8.39 -31.88
N VAL A 4 -6.66 8.65 -30.78
CA VAL A 4 -6.39 9.74 -29.85
C VAL A 4 -5.86 9.15 -28.54
N ALA A 5 -4.69 9.59 -28.10
CA ALA A 5 -4.11 9.21 -26.82
C ALA A 5 -4.63 10.15 -25.72
N LEU A 6 -5.27 9.59 -24.70
CA LEU A 6 -5.77 10.34 -23.54
C LEU A 6 -4.72 10.32 -22.44
N LEU A 7 -4.20 11.49 -22.10
CA LEU A 7 -3.12 11.69 -21.15
C LEU A 7 -3.55 12.64 -20.03
N GLY A 8 -2.82 12.67 -18.96
CA GLY A 8 -3.02 13.59 -17.83
C GLY A 8 -2.47 13.03 -16.53
N ASN A 9 -2.31 13.89 -15.56
CA ASN A 9 -1.85 13.50 -14.23
C ASN A 9 -2.87 12.58 -13.53
N PRO A 10 -2.47 11.81 -12.53
CA PRO A 10 -3.40 11.12 -11.67
C PRO A 10 -4.44 12.07 -11.07
N ASN A 11 -5.67 11.60 -10.86
CA ASN A 11 -6.77 12.35 -10.24
C ASN A 11 -7.30 13.59 -10.99
N THR A 12 -6.88 13.87 -12.21
CA THR A 12 -7.37 14.99 -13.03
C THR A 12 -8.79 14.81 -13.59
N GLY A 13 -9.41 13.64 -13.31
CA GLY A 13 -10.74 13.30 -13.84
C GLY A 13 -10.70 12.63 -15.22
N LYS A 14 -9.56 12.03 -15.60
CA LYS A 14 -9.31 11.36 -16.87
C LYS A 14 -10.36 10.29 -17.19
N THR A 15 -10.63 9.36 -16.28
CA THR A 15 -11.64 8.30 -16.44
C THR A 15 -13.06 8.89 -16.60
N SER A 16 -13.39 9.96 -15.87
CA SER A 16 -14.68 10.64 -16.02
C SER A 16 -14.85 11.24 -17.41
N LEU A 17 -13.77 11.87 -17.91
CA LEU A 17 -13.78 12.44 -19.25
C LEU A 17 -13.81 11.36 -20.34
N PHE A 18 -13.05 10.28 -20.16
CA PHE A 18 -13.09 9.11 -21.05
C PHE A 18 -14.53 8.61 -21.21
N ASN A 19 -15.24 8.39 -20.10
CA ASN A 19 -16.65 7.94 -20.11
C ASN A 19 -17.59 8.98 -20.74
N ALA A 20 -17.32 10.28 -20.55
CA ALA A 20 -18.12 11.35 -21.13
C ALA A 20 -17.94 11.46 -22.66
N LEU A 21 -16.75 11.17 -23.19
CA LEU A 21 -16.41 11.28 -24.61
C LEU A 21 -16.71 10.01 -25.41
N THR A 22 -16.73 8.83 -24.75
CA THR A 22 -16.94 7.55 -25.41
C THR A 22 -18.39 7.07 -25.28
N GLY A 23 -18.92 6.42 -26.33
CA GLY A 23 -20.26 5.82 -26.30
C GLY A 23 -20.27 4.38 -25.81
N SER A 24 -19.15 3.70 -25.91
CA SER A 24 -18.88 2.34 -25.44
C SER A 24 -17.39 2.18 -25.23
N TYR A 25 -16.99 1.41 -24.25
CA TYR A 25 -15.59 1.04 -24.07
C TYR A 25 -15.40 -0.46 -24.22
N GLU A 26 -14.27 -0.84 -24.75
CA GLU A 26 -13.82 -2.22 -24.80
C GLU A 26 -12.66 -2.39 -23.81
N TYR A 27 -12.80 -3.37 -22.91
CA TYR A 27 -11.68 -3.79 -22.08
C TYR A 27 -10.76 -4.67 -22.92
N VAL A 28 -9.53 -4.21 -23.17
CA VAL A 28 -8.59 -4.90 -24.05
C VAL A 28 -7.57 -5.76 -23.29
N GLY A 29 -7.61 -5.74 -21.97
CA GLY A 29 -6.64 -6.44 -21.10
C GLY A 29 -5.73 -5.46 -20.36
N ASN A 30 -4.57 -5.94 -19.94
CA ASN A 30 -3.55 -5.10 -19.30
C ASN A 30 -2.51 -4.64 -20.32
N TRP A 31 -1.86 -3.51 -20.03
CA TRP A 31 -0.68 -3.10 -20.77
C TRP A 31 0.43 -4.15 -20.64
N SER A 32 1.22 -4.34 -21.69
CA SER A 32 2.26 -5.37 -21.72
C SER A 32 3.26 -5.21 -20.58
N GLY A 33 3.44 -6.26 -19.76
CA GLY A 33 4.41 -6.31 -18.68
C GLY A 33 4.03 -5.61 -17.37
N VAL A 34 2.80 -5.08 -17.27
CA VAL A 34 2.30 -4.38 -16.06
C VAL A 34 0.86 -4.80 -15.72
N THR A 35 0.43 -4.46 -14.50
CA THR A 35 -0.92 -4.76 -14.00
C THR A 35 -1.97 -3.70 -14.34
N VAL A 36 -1.58 -2.66 -15.10
CA VAL A 36 -2.45 -1.55 -15.46
C VAL A 36 -3.38 -1.92 -16.61
N GLU A 37 -4.68 -1.64 -16.44
CA GLU A 37 -5.71 -1.93 -17.44
C GLU A 37 -5.57 -1.03 -18.67
N LYS A 38 -5.65 -1.63 -19.87
CA LYS A 38 -5.73 -0.93 -21.16
C LYS A 38 -7.20 -0.75 -21.52
N LYS A 39 -7.67 0.50 -21.56
CA LYS A 39 -9.04 0.86 -21.95
C LYS A 39 -9.04 1.57 -23.28
N VAL A 40 -9.84 1.08 -24.19
CA VAL A 40 -10.01 1.65 -25.53
C VAL A 40 -11.50 1.89 -25.76
N GLY A 41 -11.88 3.10 -26.17
CA GLY A 41 -13.28 3.47 -26.39
C GLY A 41 -13.48 4.13 -27.76
N LYS A 42 -14.63 3.88 -28.39
CA LYS A 42 -15.02 4.61 -29.58
C LYS A 42 -15.63 5.96 -29.19
N LEU A 43 -15.16 7.04 -29.81
CA LEU A 43 -15.74 8.36 -29.61
C LEU A 43 -17.23 8.37 -29.99
N LYS A 44 -18.05 9.16 -29.30
CA LYS A 44 -19.51 9.24 -29.52
C LYS A 44 -19.89 9.55 -30.94
N ASP A 45 -19.05 10.26 -31.67
CA ASP A 45 -19.21 10.60 -33.08
C ASP A 45 -18.82 9.47 -34.04
N LYS A 46 -18.33 8.33 -33.53
CA LYS A 46 -17.87 7.18 -34.31
C LYS A 46 -16.70 7.43 -35.26
N GLN A 47 -16.04 8.59 -35.21
CA GLN A 47 -14.97 8.96 -36.13
C GLN A 47 -13.55 8.71 -35.62
N GLY A 48 -13.39 8.23 -34.38
CA GLY A 48 -12.09 7.93 -33.78
C GLY A 48 -12.16 6.98 -32.62
N THR A 49 -10.98 6.60 -32.18
CA THR A 49 -10.77 5.72 -31.02
C THR A 49 -9.96 6.46 -29.96
N LEU A 50 -10.44 6.47 -28.73
CA LEU A 50 -9.76 7.06 -27.58
C LEU A 50 -9.07 5.95 -26.79
N ILE A 51 -7.77 6.11 -26.53
CA ILE A 51 -6.94 5.16 -25.78
C ILE A 51 -6.63 5.80 -24.42
N ASP A 52 -7.10 5.22 -23.33
CA ASP A 52 -6.83 5.69 -21.97
C ASP A 52 -5.46 5.21 -21.50
N LEU A 53 -4.53 6.14 -21.29
CA LEU A 53 -3.21 5.88 -20.78
C LEU A 53 -3.17 6.03 -19.27
N PRO A 54 -2.26 5.33 -18.54
CA PRO A 54 -2.06 5.54 -17.11
C PRO A 54 -1.82 7.02 -16.79
N GLY A 55 -2.28 7.46 -15.61
CA GLY A 55 -1.97 8.81 -15.14
C GLY A 55 -0.52 8.92 -14.70
N VAL A 56 0.22 9.89 -15.23
CA VAL A 56 1.63 10.11 -14.91
C VAL A 56 1.89 11.58 -14.58
N TYR A 57 2.88 11.84 -13.75
CA TYR A 57 3.29 13.21 -13.44
C TYR A 57 4.40 13.70 -14.35
N ASP A 58 5.22 12.78 -14.80
CA ASP A 58 6.37 13.01 -15.67
C ASP A 58 6.50 11.87 -16.69
N LEU A 59 7.15 12.13 -17.83
CA LEU A 59 7.48 11.10 -18.81
C LEU A 59 8.83 10.42 -18.52
N ASN A 60 9.56 10.87 -17.48
CA ASN A 60 10.71 10.15 -16.94
C ASN A 60 10.20 9.19 -15.85
N PRO A 61 10.05 7.89 -16.13
CA PRO A 61 9.34 6.97 -15.26
C PRO A 61 10.14 6.64 -14.00
N VAL A 62 9.53 6.79 -12.84
CA VAL A 62 10.02 6.31 -11.55
C VAL A 62 9.51 4.89 -11.27
N SER A 63 8.41 4.49 -11.91
CA SER A 63 7.78 3.18 -11.79
C SER A 63 7.59 2.49 -13.15
N ARG A 64 7.42 1.15 -13.14
CA ARG A 64 7.13 0.39 -14.36
C ARG A 64 5.82 0.81 -15.00
N ASP A 65 4.84 1.19 -14.21
CA ASP A 65 3.52 1.61 -14.67
C ASP A 65 3.58 2.96 -15.40
N GLU A 66 4.45 3.88 -14.95
CA GLU A 66 4.72 5.15 -15.64
C GLU A 66 5.48 4.94 -16.96
N GLY A 67 6.37 3.96 -17.00
CA GLY A 67 7.10 3.58 -18.21
C GLY A 67 6.19 3.12 -19.37
N VAL A 68 4.96 2.71 -19.08
CA VAL A 68 3.95 2.38 -20.11
C VAL A 68 3.65 3.56 -21.02
N VAL A 69 3.51 4.76 -20.44
CA VAL A 69 3.18 5.99 -21.22
C VAL A 69 4.33 6.34 -22.14
N THR A 70 5.56 6.35 -21.62
CA THR A 70 6.77 6.64 -22.44
C THR A 70 6.95 5.60 -23.54
N ASN A 71 6.76 4.32 -23.23
CA ASN A 71 6.86 3.23 -24.20
C ASN A 71 5.76 3.35 -25.28
N PHE A 72 4.52 3.68 -24.89
CA PHE A 72 3.42 3.93 -25.83
C PHE A 72 3.75 5.07 -26.79
N LEU A 73 4.30 6.18 -26.30
CA LEU A 73 4.67 7.33 -27.14
C LEU A 73 5.77 6.96 -28.16
N LEU A 74 6.66 6.02 -27.81
CA LEU A 74 7.75 5.55 -28.66
C LEU A 74 7.32 4.53 -29.71
N THR A 75 6.40 3.62 -29.37
CA THR A 75 6.14 2.41 -30.17
C THR A 75 4.80 2.38 -30.88
N GLU A 76 3.79 3.10 -30.37
CA GLU A 76 2.43 3.01 -30.91
C GLU A 76 2.11 4.16 -31.86
N GLU A 77 1.40 3.85 -32.94
CA GLU A 77 0.91 4.88 -33.88
C GLU A 77 -0.38 5.52 -33.36
N PHE A 78 -0.37 6.82 -33.21
CA PHE A 78 -1.53 7.67 -32.88
C PHE A 78 -1.38 9.05 -33.56
N GLN A 79 -2.52 9.74 -33.77
CA GLN A 79 -2.54 11.00 -34.52
C GLN A 79 -2.66 12.22 -33.63
N HIS A 80 -3.26 12.09 -32.44
CA HIS A 80 -3.57 13.23 -31.59
C HIS A 80 -3.40 12.88 -30.10
N MET A 81 -2.98 13.86 -29.31
CA MET A 81 -2.90 13.75 -27.84
C MET A 81 -3.98 14.65 -27.21
N LEU A 82 -4.81 14.08 -26.36
CA LEU A 82 -5.73 14.81 -25.50
C LEU A 82 -5.18 14.80 -24.08
N ASN A 83 -4.69 15.95 -23.63
CA ASN A 83 -4.17 16.10 -22.28
C ASN A 83 -5.20 16.74 -21.35
N ILE A 84 -5.44 16.12 -20.19
CA ILE A 84 -6.36 16.63 -19.18
C ILE A 84 -5.60 17.28 -18.06
N VAL A 85 -5.94 18.54 -17.81
CA VAL A 85 -5.29 19.41 -16.83
C VAL A 85 -6.31 19.78 -15.75
N ASP A 86 -5.96 19.56 -14.48
CA ASP A 86 -6.72 20.05 -13.35
C ASP A 86 -6.45 21.55 -13.14
N SER A 87 -7.48 22.38 -13.37
CA SER A 87 -7.42 23.83 -13.20
C SER A 87 -7.06 24.26 -11.78
N SER A 88 -7.41 23.46 -10.78
CA SER A 88 -7.15 23.76 -9.39
C SER A 88 -5.71 23.42 -8.96
N GLN A 89 -4.99 22.67 -9.82
CA GLN A 89 -3.59 22.25 -9.64
C GLN A 89 -2.77 22.57 -10.91
N PHE A 90 -2.96 23.75 -11.44
CA PHE A 90 -2.46 24.17 -12.74
C PHE A 90 -0.95 23.96 -12.89
N GLU A 91 -0.14 24.47 -11.95
CA GLU A 91 1.32 24.44 -12.02
C GLU A 91 1.84 23.01 -12.22
N ARG A 92 1.39 22.10 -11.38
CA ARG A 92 1.83 20.71 -11.42
C ARG A 92 1.46 19.99 -12.72
N ASN A 93 0.25 20.24 -13.21
CA ASN A 93 -0.23 19.63 -14.46
C ASN A 93 0.49 20.17 -15.68
N MET A 94 1.05 21.38 -15.60
CA MET A 94 1.80 21.98 -16.71
C MET A 94 3.13 21.28 -16.95
N HIS A 95 3.78 20.65 -15.98
CA HIS A 95 5.02 19.90 -16.19
C HIS A 95 4.84 18.79 -17.23
N LEU A 96 3.81 17.95 -17.08
CA LEU A 96 3.48 16.94 -18.08
C LEU A 96 3.07 17.58 -19.40
N THR A 97 2.24 18.64 -19.35
CA THR A 97 1.74 19.35 -20.52
C THR A 97 2.90 19.85 -21.40
N LEU A 98 3.91 20.48 -20.82
CA LEU A 98 5.06 20.97 -21.57
C LEU A 98 5.84 19.84 -22.25
N GLN A 99 6.02 18.70 -21.58
CA GLN A 99 6.69 17.53 -22.15
C GLN A 99 5.92 16.94 -23.35
N LEU A 100 4.58 16.95 -23.27
CA LEU A 100 3.73 16.52 -24.38
C LEU A 100 3.76 17.50 -25.55
N LEU A 101 3.86 18.80 -25.29
CA LEU A 101 4.02 19.81 -26.32
C LEU A 101 5.37 19.70 -27.04
N GLU A 102 6.43 19.42 -26.30
CA GLU A 102 7.78 19.19 -26.84
C GLU A 102 7.89 17.89 -27.65
N PHE A 103 6.95 16.93 -27.48
CA PHE A 103 6.89 15.72 -28.28
C PHE A 103 6.62 16.01 -29.76
N GLY A 104 5.86 17.09 -30.06
CA GLY A 104 5.69 17.59 -31.42
C GLY A 104 4.50 17.03 -32.19
N LYS A 105 3.69 16.11 -31.62
CA LYS A 105 2.39 15.73 -32.19
C LYS A 105 1.30 16.73 -31.78
N PRO A 106 0.18 16.80 -32.52
CA PRO A 106 -0.94 17.68 -32.18
C PRO A 106 -1.48 17.38 -30.77
N VAL A 107 -1.61 18.41 -29.93
CA VAL A 107 -2.14 18.35 -28.56
C VAL A 107 -3.39 19.22 -28.46
N SER A 108 -4.43 18.70 -27.81
CA SER A 108 -5.55 19.49 -27.26
C SER A 108 -5.57 19.36 -25.75
N ILE A 109 -5.92 20.44 -25.05
CA ILE A 109 -5.97 20.48 -23.60
C ILE A 109 -7.41 20.57 -23.16
N GLY A 110 -7.87 19.59 -22.37
CA GLY A 110 -9.11 19.65 -21.60
C GLY A 110 -8.84 20.23 -20.21
N LEU A 111 -9.15 21.49 -20.00
CA LEU A 111 -8.96 22.17 -18.72
C LEU A 111 -10.12 21.84 -17.79
N ASN A 112 -9.96 20.79 -16.96
CA ASN A 112 -10.99 20.23 -16.11
C ASN A 112 -11.05 20.88 -14.71
N MET A 113 -12.13 20.63 -13.97
CA MET A 113 -12.34 21.12 -12.60
C MET A 113 -12.35 22.65 -12.47
N ILE A 114 -12.81 23.35 -13.53
CA ILE A 114 -12.94 24.83 -13.50
C ILE A 114 -13.90 25.31 -12.42
N ASP A 115 -14.92 24.54 -12.10
CA ASP A 115 -15.85 24.78 -11.01
C ASP A 115 -15.12 24.78 -9.65
N VAL A 116 -14.20 23.85 -9.43
CA VAL A 116 -13.37 23.77 -8.22
C VAL A 116 -12.38 24.93 -8.16
N ALA A 117 -11.73 25.26 -9.29
CA ALA A 117 -10.81 26.39 -9.37
C ALA A 117 -11.52 27.73 -9.03
N LYS A 118 -12.72 27.97 -9.57
CA LYS A 118 -13.53 29.14 -9.24
C LYS A 118 -13.92 29.20 -7.75
N GLN A 119 -14.28 28.07 -7.14
CA GLN A 119 -14.56 28.01 -5.71
C GLN A 119 -13.34 28.42 -4.86
N ARG A 120 -12.13 28.18 -5.38
CA ARG A 120 -10.85 28.57 -4.75
C ARG A 120 -10.42 30.01 -5.12
N GLY A 121 -11.26 30.76 -5.84
CA GLY A 121 -10.93 32.11 -6.29
C GLY A 121 -9.90 32.16 -7.43
N ILE A 122 -9.68 31.01 -8.10
CA ILE A 122 -8.74 30.90 -9.22
C ILE A 122 -9.52 31.05 -10.52
N VAL A 123 -9.17 32.07 -11.31
CA VAL A 123 -9.70 32.31 -12.65
C VAL A 123 -8.58 32.22 -13.66
N ILE A 124 -8.71 31.29 -14.63
CA ILE A 124 -7.72 31.08 -15.68
C ILE A 124 -8.26 31.68 -17.00
N ASP A 125 -7.46 32.55 -17.63
CA ASP A 125 -7.74 33.06 -18.96
C ASP A 125 -7.41 32.00 -20.01
N VAL A 126 -8.45 31.25 -20.40
CA VAL A 126 -8.34 30.11 -21.34
C VAL A 126 -7.86 30.55 -22.71
N LYS A 127 -8.29 31.74 -23.19
CA LYS A 127 -7.87 32.25 -24.50
C LYS A 127 -6.38 32.58 -24.49
N ARG A 128 -5.95 33.29 -23.48
CA ARG A 128 -4.54 33.66 -23.30
C ARG A 128 -3.63 32.43 -23.11
N LEU A 129 -4.10 31.42 -22.38
CA LEU A 129 -3.39 30.15 -22.25
C LEU A 129 -3.25 29.43 -23.59
N SER A 130 -4.32 29.39 -24.39
CA SER A 130 -4.32 28.80 -25.74
C SER A 130 -3.33 29.51 -26.68
N GLU A 131 -3.29 30.85 -26.63
CA GLU A 131 -2.35 31.65 -27.41
C GLU A 131 -0.88 31.38 -27.01
N LEU A 132 -0.59 31.37 -25.70
CA LEU A 132 0.79 31.19 -25.20
C LEU A 132 1.34 29.80 -25.44
N LEU A 133 0.49 28.78 -25.37
CA LEU A 133 0.89 27.38 -25.61
C LEU A 133 0.78 27.00 -27.11
N GLY A 134 0.11 27.80 -27.93
CA GLY A 134 -0.13 27.51 -29.36
C GLY A 134 -1.04 26.32 -29.62
N VAL A 135 -1.84 25.89 -28.63
CA VAL A 135 -2.72 24.71 -28.70
C VAL A 135 -4.15 25.06 -28.27
N THR A 136 -5.10 24.27 -28.72
CA THR A 136 -6.50 24.46 -28.32
C THR A 136 -6.71 24.03 -26.87
N VAL A 137 -7.26 24.94 -26.05
CA VAL A 137 -7.61 24.70 -24.67
C VAL A 137 -9.12 24.84 -24.50
N VAL A 138 -9.78 23.80 -24.03
CA VAL A 138 -11.23 23.77 -23.81
C VAL A 138 -11.55 23.61 -22.35
N PRO A 139 -12.33 24.53 -21.75
CA PRO A 139 -12.77 24.41 -20.38
C PRO A 139 -13.83 23.31 -20.23
N VAL A 140 -13.60 22.33 -19.35
CA VAL A 140 -14.50 21.20 -19.14
C VAL A 140 -14.83 20.97 -17.67
N VAL A 141 -16.00 20.38 -17.43
CA VAL A 141 -16.36 19.77 -16.14
C VAL A 141 -16.77 18.33 -16.45
N ALA A 142 -15.80 17.43 -16.45
CA ALA A 142 -15.97 16.04 -16.90
C ALA A 142 -17.10 15.30 -16.17
N ARG A 143 -17.33 15.61 -14.88
CA ARG A 143 -18.39 15.01 -14.07
C ARG A 143 -19.81 15.34 -14.56
N SER A 144 -20.03 16.55 -15.07
CA SER A 144 -21.34 17.00 -15.58
C SER A 144 -21.44 16.94 -17.10
N GLY A 145 -20.36 16.63 -17.81
CA GLY A 145 -20.30 16.63 -19.27
C GLY A 145 -20.19 18.02 -19.91
N LYS A 146 -20.15 19.09 -19.11
CA LYS A 146 -20.06 20.47 -19.63
C LYS A 146 -18.73 20.68 -20.37
N GLY A 147 -18.79 21.22 -21.61
CA GLY A 147 -17.60 21.45 -22.43
C GLY A 147 -17.09 20.21 -23.19
N CYS A 148 -17.64 19.01 -22.95
CA CYS A 148 -17.17 17.78 -23.58
C CYS A 148 -17.50 17.72 -25.08
N GLU A 149 -18.63 18.29 -25.52
CA GLU A 149 -19.00 18.38 -26.94
C GLU A 149 -18.09 19.33 -27.73
N GLU A 150 -17.74 20.47 -27.14
CA GLU A 150 -16.79 21.41 -27.70
C GLU A 150 -15.39 20.76 -27.82
N LEU A 151 -14.97 20.02 -26.78
CA LEU A 151 -13.71 19.29 -26.82
C LEU A 151 -13.69 18.22 -27.92
N LEU A 152 -14.78 17.48 -28.12
CA LEU A 152 -14.93 16.54 -29.24
C LEU A 152 -14.84 17.22 -30.61
N ALA A 153 -15.44 18.40 -30.77
CA ALA A 153 -15.37 19.17 -32.02
C ALA A 153 -13.94 19.61 -32.34
N THR A 154 -13.16 20.01 -31.31
CA THR A 154 -11.76 20.45 -31.51
C THR A 154 -10.83 19.31 -31.92
N LEU A 155 -11.12 18.07 -31.52
CA LEU A 155 -10.34 16.91 -31.97
C LEU A 155 -10.45 16.64 -33.46
N LYS A 156 -11.51 17.15 -34.12
CA LYS A 156 -11.73 17.05 -35.57
C LYS A 156 -11.04 18.15 -36.36
N GLU A 157 -11.01 19.37 -35.84
CA GLU A 157 -10.49 20.55 -36.57
C GLU A 157 -8.96 20.61 -36.56
N ASN A 158 -8.31 20.04 -35.56
CA ASN A 158 -6.86 20.11 -35.39
C ASN A 158 -6.05 19.28 -36.41
N ASP A 159 -6.68 18.40 -37.20
CA ASP A 159 -6.02 17.64 -38.28
C ASP A 159 -5.58 18.53 -39.48
N LYS A 160 -5.96 19.81 -39.53
CA LYS A 160 -5.76 20.66 -40.72
C LYS A 160 -4.81 21.85 -40.59
N LYS A 161 -4.26 22.10 -39.39
CA LYS A 161 -3.36 23.25 -39.19
C LYS A 161 -1.93 22.77 -38.92
N GLU A 162 -1.01 23.09 -39.82
CA GLU A 162 0.43 23.11 -39.53
C GLU A 162 0.69 24.10 -38.38
N LYS A 163 1.02 23.61 -37.21
CA LYS A 163 1.36 24.44 -36.05
C LYS A 163 2.88 24.54 -35.93
N GLN A 164 3.33 25.74 -35.58
CA GLN A 164 4.74 25.91 -35.22
C GLN A 164 5.09 25.02 -34.02
N PRO A 165 6.26 24.36 -34.06
CA PRO A 165 6.68 23.49 -32.94
C PRO A 165 6.82 24.33 -31.67
N PHE A 166 6.29 23.81 -30.57
CA PHE A 166 6.46 24.40 -29.24
C PHE A 166 7.92 24.22 -28.80
N LEU A 167 8.60 25.33 -28.49
CA LEU A 167 10.03 25.33 -28.16
C LEU A 167 10.28 26.11 -26.86
N ILE A 168 10.90 25.45 -25.89
CA ILE A 168 11.45 26.10 -24.70
C ILE A 168 12.96 26.21 -24.88
N SER A 169 13.56 27.37 -24.59
CA SER A 169 15.00 27.54 -24.52
C SER A 169 15.49 27.14 -23.12
N TYR A 170 16.47 26.25 -23.08
CA TYR A 170 17.12 25.76 -21.86
C TYR A 170 18.44 26.48 -21.53
N GLY A 171 18.75 27.56 -22.27
CA GLY A 171 20.00 28.35 -22.16
C GLY A 171 21.09 27.88 -23.11
N LEU A 172 22.02 28.80 -23.42
CA LEU A 172 23.01 28.60 -24.48
C LEU A 172 23.79 27.28 -24.43
N PRO A 173 24.41 26.84 -23.31
CA PRO A 173 25.13 25.56 -23.29
C PRO A 173 24.24 24.36 -23.55
N MET A 174 23.01 24.42 -23.02
CA MET A 174 22.06 23.31 -23.11
C MET A 174 21.40 23.25 -24.48
N ASP A 175 21.01 24.38 -25.05
CA ASP A 175 20.36 24.44 -26.37
C ASP A 175 21.34 23.99 -27.49
N GLU A 176 22.65 24.31 -27.38
CA GLU A 176 23.68 23.78 -28.27
C GLU A 176 23.78 22.26 -28.19
N GLY A 177 23.86 21.71 -26.98
CA GLY A 177 23.95 20.27 -26.76
C GLY A 177 22.70 19.52 -27.22
N ILE A 178 21.51 20.08 -26.98
CA ILE A 178 20.24 19.55 -27.52
C ILE A 178 20.29 19.53 -29.04
N GLY A 179 20.78 20.61 -29.69
CA GLY A 179 20.95 20.69 -31.14
C GLY A 179 21.89 19.62 -31.72
N GLU A 180 22.99 19.33 -31.03
CA GLU A 180 23.91 18.26 -31.42
C GLU A 180 23.27 16.89 -31.33
N VAL A 181 22.57 16.60 -30.21
CA VAL A 181 21.84 15.32 -30.04
C VAL A 181 20.75 15.18 -31.09
N ILE A 182 19.98 16.25 -31.39
CA ILE A 182 18.98 16.27 -32.46
C ILE A 182 19.61 15.90 -33.80
N SER A 183 20.76 16.48 -34.13
CA SER A 183 21.45 16.22 -35.40
C SER A 183 21.90 14.76 -35.54
N LEU A 184 22.37 14.16 -34.44
CA LEU A 184 22.73 12.74 -34.39
C LEU A 184 21.49 11.83 -34.57
N LEU A 185 20.39 12.13 -33.88
CA LEU A 185 19.14 11.35 -33.97
C LEU A 185 18.47 11.46 -35.34
N GLN A 186 18.55 12.63 -36.00
CA GLN A 186 18.05 12.82 -37.36
C GLN A 186 18.83 12.00 -38.39
N LYS A 187 20.17 11.89 -38.25
CA LYS A 187 20.99 10.99 -39.06
C LYS A 187 20.60 9.52 -38.91
N ALA A 188 20.09 9.16 -37.75
CA ALA A 188 19.59 7.80 -37.46
C ALA A 188 18.10 7.62 -37.81
N ASN A 189 17.46 8.58 -38.48
CA ASN A 189 16.07 8.55 -38.93
C ASN A 189 15.02 8.40 -37.79
N TYR A 190 15.30 8.94 -36.61
CA TYR A 190 14.32 8.91 -35.52
C TYR A 190 13.27 10.00 -35.65
N GLU A 191 12.02 9.65 -35.40
CA GLU A 191 10.93 10.61 -35.23
C GLU A 191 11.03 11.32 -33.87
N HIS A 192 10.53 12.56 -33.79
CA HIS A 192 10.54 13.37 -32.55
C HIS A 192 11.93 13.59 -31.91
N PRO A 193 12.99 13.99 -32.68
CA PRO A 193 14.37 13.99 -32.21
C PRO A 193 14.61 14.96 -31.05
N ARG A 194 13.86 16.07 -30.95
CA ARG A 194 13.99 17.03 -29.84
C ARG A 194 13.51 16.44 -28.53
N TRP A 195 12.35 15.80 -28.53
CA TRP A 195 11.83 15.16 -27.34
C TRP A 195 12.73 14.02 -26.87
N LEU A 196 13.20 13.19 -27.79
CA LEU A 196 14.17 12.13 -27.50
C LEU A 196 15.46 12.67 -26.92
N ALA A 197 15.98 13.79 -27.44
CA ALA A 197 17.17 14.45 -26.92
C ALA A 197 16.97 14.89 -25.46
N LEU A 198 15.84 15.53 -25.15
CA LEU A 198 15.51 15.97 -23.80
C LEU A 198 15.35 14.78 -22.85
N GLN A 199 14.65 13.72 -23.25
CA GLN A 199 14.49 12.51 -22.42
C GLN A 199 15.82 11.78 -22.19
N PHE A 200 16.69 11.70 -23.20
CA PHE A 200 18.03 11.12 -23.06
C PHE A 200 18.91 11.92 -22.09
N LEU A 201 18.87 13.25 -22.20
CA LEU A 201 19.61 14.15 -21.31
C LEU A 201 19.04 14.16 -19.87
N SER A 202 17.75 13.85 -19.70
CA SER A 202 17.11 13.66 -18.39
C SER A 202 17.30 12.24 -17.80
N ASN A 203 18.17 11.41 -18.35
CA ASN A 203 18.44 10.02 -17.91
C ASN A 203 17.20 9.11 -17.89
N ASN A 204 16.27 9.29 -18.85
CA ASN A 204 15.09 8.43 -18.98
C ASN A 204 15.51 6.99 -19.34
N GLU A 205 15.26 6.04 -18.42
CA GLU A 205 15.70 4.65 -18.57
C GLU A 205 15.10 3.96 -19.81
N VAL A 206 13.85 4.28 -20.17
CA VAL A 206 13.17 3.68 -21.34
C VAL A 206 13.86 4.14 -22.62
N VAL A 207 14.10 5.44 -22.75
CA VAL A 207 14.77 6.05 -23.91
C VAL A 207 16.24 5.62 -23.97
N GLU A 208 16.93 5.60 -22.84
CA GLU A 208 18.33 5.18 -22.79
C GLU A 208 18.53 3.72 -23.22
N LYS A 209 17.61 2.83 -22.83
CA LYS A 209 17.63 1.43 -23.24
C LYS A 209 17.51 1.28 -24.75
N GLU A 210 16.66 2.07 -25.38
CA GLU A 210 16.52 2.09 -26.83
C GLU A 210 17.75 2.69 -27.53
N MET A 211 18.29 3.79 -26.98
CA MET A 211 19.49 4.46 -27.52
C MET A 211 20.75 3.60 -27.41
N LYS A 212 20.89 2.73 -26.39
CA LYS A 212 22.02 1.80 -26.23
C LYS A 212 22.23 0.85 -27.42
N ALA A 213 21.16 0.57 -28.16
CA ALA A 213 21.23 -0.29 -29.36
C ALA A 213 21.79 0.44 -30.59
N LEU A 214 21.97 1.76 -30.52
CA LEU A 214 22.40 2.56 -31.67
C LEU A 214 23.92 2.66 -31.82
N PRO A 215 24.46 2.67 -33.05
CA PRO A 215 25.89 2.90 -33.30
C PRO A 215 26.38 4.24 -32.75
N ILE A 216 25.52 5.27 -32.74
CA ILE A 216 25.80 6.64 -32.28
C ILE A 216 25.76 6.80 -30.75
N TYR A 217 25.48 5.75 -29.97
CA TYR A 217 25.31 5.86 -28.52
C TYR A 217 26.52 6.46 -27.83
N LYS A 218 27.77 6.12 -28.27
CA LYS A 218 28.99 6.67 -27.70
C LYS A 218 29.09 8.20 -27.90
N GLU A 219 28.64 8.69 -29.03
CA GLU A 219 28.64 10.13 -29.34
C GLU A 219 27.56 10.85 -28.48
N LEU A 220 26.38 10.26 -28.32
CA LEU A 220 25.36 10.78 -27.45
C LEU A 220 25.82 10.90 -25.99
N VAL A 221 26.49 9.88 -25.47
CA VAL A 221 27.07 9.89 -24.11
C VAL A 221 28.16 10.94 -23.97
N ALA A 222 29.00 11.14 -25.00
CA ALA A 222 30.04 12.16 -24.98
C ALA A 222 29.47 13.58 -24.89
N VAL A 223 28.35 13.86 -25.62
CA VAL A 223 27.65 15.14 -25.52
C VAL A 223 27.06 15.33 -24.11
N ARG A 224 26.42 14.30 -23.54
CA ARG A 224 25.86 14.34 -22.18
C ARG A 224 26.96 14.67 -21.14
N SER A 225 28.06 13.93 -21.12
CA SER A 225 29.13 14.14 -20.17
C SER A 225 29.80 15.52 -20.30
N ARG A 226 29.89 16.04 -21.53
CA ARG A 226 30.40 17.41 -21.76
C ARG A 226 29.46 18.47 -21.18
N LEU A 227 28.14 18.29 -21.29
CA LEU A 227 27.13 19.19 -20.72
C LEU A 227 27.14 19.14 -19.20
N GLU A 228 27.22 17.94 -18.61
CA GLU A 228 27.34 17.76 -17.15
C GLU A 228 28.55 18.49 -16.57
N GLY A 229 29.65 18.54 -17.31
CA GLY A 229 30.86 19.29 -16.89
C GLY A 229 30.75 20.82 -17.03
N LYS A 230 29.71 21.34 -17.72
CA LYS A 230 29.51 22.79 -17.91
C LYS A 230 28.43 23.40 -16.98
N LEU A 231 27.68 22.58 -16.27
CA LEU A 231 26.61 23.00 -15.41
C LEU A 231 26.96 22.70 -13.94
N ASP A 232 26.51 23.57 -13.04
CA ASP A 232 26.66 23.40 -11.59
C ASP A 232 25.66 22.43 -10.95
N CYS A 233 24.74 21.87 -11.76
CA CYS A 233 23.71 20.94 -11.32
C CYS A 233 23.53 19.81 -12.36
N THR A 234 22.78 18.76 -12.01
CA THR A 234 22.49 17.68 -12.97
C THR A 234 21.65 18.21 -14.16
N LEU A 235 21.79 17.56 -15.33
CA LEU A 235 21.03 17.95 -16.53
C LEU A 235 19.51 17.85 -16.28
N GLU A 236 19.09 16.83 -15.57
CA GLU A 236 17.69 16.64 -15.16
C GLU A 236 17.17 17.81 -14.31
N GLU A 237 17.95 18.22 -13.30
CA GLU A 237 17.61 19.34 -12.44
C GLU A 237 17.55 20.65 -13.22
N HIS A 238 18.46 20.86 -14.17
CA HIS A 238 18.46 22.05 -15.03
C HIS A 238 17.21 22.13 -15.92
N ILE A 239 16.87 21.01 -16.57
CA ILE A 239 15.66 20.89 -17.40
C ILE A 239 14.41 21.15 -16.55
N TYR A 240 14.34 20.54 -15.37
CA TYR A 240 13.21 20.71 -14.46
C TYR A 240 13.05 22.19 -14.04
N LYS A 241 14.10 22.82 -13.53
CA LYS A 241 14.08 24.23 -13.11
C LYS A 241 13.69 25.18 -14.23
N THR A 242 14.14 24.91 -15.44
CA THR A 242 13.80 25.75 -16.61
C THR A 242 12.32 25.63 -16.96
N ARG A 243 11.74 24.41 -16.91
CA ARG A 243 10.30 24.20 -17.10
C ARG A 243 9.50 24.87 -15.98
N GLU A 244 9.94 24.73 -14.73
CA GLU A 244 9.33 25.39 -13.57
C GLU A 244 9.27 26.91 -13.73
N ALA A 245 10.38 27.53 -14.12
CA ALA A 245 10.44 28.97 -14.38
C ALA A 245 9.48 29.38 -15.52
N TYR A 246 9.36 28.57 -16.58
CA TYR A 246 8.41 28.81 -17.66
C TYR A 246 6.95 28.69 -17.17
N ILE A 247 6.64 27.70 -16.32
CA ILE A 247 5.31 27.50 -15.73
C ILE A 247 4.93 28.69 -14.83
N GLU A 248 5.85 29.19 -14.02
CA GLU A 248 5.59 30.35 -13.16
C GLU A 248 5.31 31.61 -13.99
N LYS A 249 6.04 31.80 -15.10
CA LYS A 249 5.77 32.86 -16.06
C LYS A 249 4.39 32.71 -16.74
N LEU A 250 4.02 31.50 -17.12
CA LEU A 250 2.69 31.18 -17.65
C LEU A 250 1.60 31.53 -16.63
N LYS A 251 1.74 31.04 -15.40
CA LYS A 251 0.81 31.28 -14.30
C LYS A 251 0.56 32.76 -14.10
N THR A 252 1.62 33.56 -14.00
CA THR A 252 1.52 35.02 -13.82
C THR A 252 0.74 35.69 -14.96
N ASN A 253 0.83 35.18 -16.20
CA ASN A 253 0.16 35.73 -17.36
C ASN A 253 -1.31 35.30 -17.53
N VAL A 254 -1.68 34.10 -17.06
CA VAL A 254 -2.99 33.51 -17.32
C VAL A 254 -3.89 33.36 -16.11
N MET A 255 -3.33 33.37 -14.88
CA MET A 255 -4.10 33.21 -13.67
C MET A 255 -4.34 34.54 -12.95
N LYS A 256 -5.59 34.74 -12.56
CA LYS A 256 -6.01 35.85 -11.72
C LYS A 256 -6.60 35.27 -10.44
N HIS A 257 -6.14 35.76 -9.28
CA HIS A 257 -6.82 35.51 -8.03
C HIS A 257 -7.88 36.59 -7.83
N GLU A 258 -9.15 36.25 -8.01
CA GLU A 258 -10.23 37.13 -7.54
C GLU A 258 -10.26 37.11 -6.02
N LYS A 259 -10.18 38.31 -5.43
CA LYS A 259 -10.07 38.64 -3.99
C LYS A 259 -10.41 37.48 -3.04
N GLU A 260 -9.54 37.29 -2.07
CA GLU A 260 -9.61 36.36 -0.93
C GLU A 260 -10.99 35.73 -0.73
N GLY A 261 -11.24 34.63 -1.44
CA GLY A 261 -12.35 33.75 -1.12
C GLY A 261 -12.15 33.29 0.32
N LYS A 262 -13.22 33.20 1.10
CA LYS A 262 -13.17 32.61 2.46
C LYS A 262 -12.35 31.34 2.37
N ILE A 263 -11.25 31.27 3.14
CA ILE A 263 -10.42 30.07 3.21
C ILE A 263 -11.37 28.87 3.32
N PRO A 264 -11.36 27.94 2.36
CA PRO A 264 -12.28 26.81 2.39
C PRO A 264 -12.19 26.11 3.74
N PHE A 265 -13.31 25.65 4.26
CA PHE A 265 -13.35 24.94 5.55
C PHE A 265 -12.36 23.76 5.56
N SER A 266 -12.15 23.11 4.41
CA SER A 266 -11.14 22.08 4.18
C SER A 266 -9.71 22.54 4.50
N GLU A 267 -9.31 23.74 4.09
CA GLU A 267 -7.96 24.26 4.37
C GLU A 267 -7.74 24.60 5.85
N LYS A 268 -8.81 25.01 6.55
CA LYS A 268 -8.74 25.21 8.01
C LYS A 268 -8.53 23.88 8.74
N ILE A 269 -9.23 22.85 8.31
CA ILE A 269 -9.07 21.48 8.83
C ILE A 269 -7.67 20.97 8.51
N ASP A 270 -7.20 21.15 7.28
CA ASP A 270 -5.87 20.71 6.85
C ASP A 270 -4.76 21.36 7.68
N ARG A 271 -4.86 22.67 7.95
CA ARG A 271 -3.88 23.37 8.81
C ARG A 271 -3.79 22.77 10.20
N LEU A 272 -4.90 22.24 10.74
CA LEU A 272 -4.93 21.57 12.05
C LEU A 272 -4.38 20.13 11.95
N ILE A 273 -4.87 19.35 10.99
CA ILE A 273 -4.53 17.92 10.85
C ILE A 273 -3.08 17.74 10.37
N THR A 274 -2.57 18.60 9.49
CA THR A 274 -1.20 18.54 9.00
C THR A 274 -0.20 19.34 9.85
N HIS A 275 -0.64 19.84 11.00
CA HIS A 275 0.25 20.59 11.90
C HIS A 275 1.34 19.68 12.47
N LYS A 276 2.61 20.14 12.45
CA LYS A 276 3.81 19.34 12.81
C LYS A 276 3.73 18.66 14.19
N ILE A 277 3.06 19.30 15.16
CA ILE A 277 2.95 18.80 16.54
C ILE A 277 1.57 18.19 16.79
N LEU A 278 0.49 18.86 16.35
CA LEU A 278 -0.89 18.42 16.63
C LEU A 278 -1.36 17.28 15.70
N GLY A 279 -0.77 17.14 14.53
CA GLY A 279 -1.18 16.12 13.55
C GLY A 279 -1.06 14.70 14.10
N LEU A 280 0.04 14.38 14.79
CA LEU A 280 0.24 13.06 15.38
C LEU A 280 -0.73 12.74 16.53
N PRO A 281 -0.93 13.60 17.55
CA PRO A 281 -1.95 13.37 18.57
C PRO A 281 -3.38 13.23 18.03
N ILE A 282 -3.77 14.05 17.05
CA ILE A 282 -5.09 13.95 16.42
C ILE A 282 -5.24 12.60 15.71
N PHE A 283 -4.21 12.20 14.99
CA PHE A 283 -4.21 10.90 14.33
C PHE A 283 -4.34 9.75 15.33
N LEU A 284 -3.57 9.76 16.40
CA LEU A 284 -3.65 8.73 17.44
C LEU A 284 -5.05 8.68 18.08
N ALA A 285 -5.67 9.84 18.31
CA ALA A 285 -7.04 9.91 18.83
C ALA A 285 -8.06 9.30 17.85
N VAL A 286 -7.96 9.61 16.56
CA VAL A 286 -8.81 9.04 15.51
C VAL A 286 -8.63 7.53 15.42
N MET A 287 -7.38 7.04 15.43
CA MET A 287 -7.08 5.61 15.38
C MET A 287 -7.56 4.88 16.64
N PHE A 288 -7.37 5.47 17.81
CA PHE A 288 -7.89 4.94 19.07
C PHE A 288 -9.41 4.80 19.01
N PHE A 289 -10.12 5.83 18.55
CA PHE A 289 -11.57 5.78 18.39
C PHE A 289 -12.00 4.66 17.42
N ILE A 290 -11.35 4.55 16.27
CA ILE A 290 -11.65 3.50 15.28
C ILE A 290 -11.40 2.11 15.88
N PHE A 291 -10.30 1.90 16.57
CA PHE A 291 -10.01 0.61 17.21
C PHE A 291 -11.00 0.29 18.33
N GLN A 292 -11.38 1.29 19.13
CA GLN A 292 -12.39 1.12 20.17
C GLN A 292 -13.75 0.68 19.58
N VAL A 293 -14.18 1.34 18.50
CA VAL A 293 -15.43 0.98 17.81
C VAL A 293 -15.32 -0.41 17.16
N THR A 294 -14.22 -0.64 16.44
CA THR A 294 -14.01 -1.88 15.66
C THR A 294 -13.90 -3.12 16.55
N PHE A 295 -13.08 -3.05 17.60
CA PHE A 295 -12.81 -4.21 18.43
C PHE A 295 -13.75 -4.31 19.63
N THR A 296 -13.99 -3.22 20.37
CA THR A 296 -14.75 -3.29 21.62
C THR A 296 -16.27 -3.17 21.41
N TRP A 297 -16.72 -2.22 20.60
CA TRP A 297 -18.17 -1.93 20.51
C TRP A 297 -18.89 -2.77 19.48
N ILE A 298 -18.27 -3.12 18.37
CA ILE A 298 -18.88 -3.90 17.27
C ILE A 298 -18.29 -5.31 17.23
N GLY A 299 -16.96 -5.39 17.20
CA GLY A 299 -16.25 -6.64 16.94
C GLY A 299 -16.49 -7.68 18.01
N THR A 300 -16.13 -7.39 19.26
CA THR A 300 -16.25 -8.35 20.36
C THR A 300 -17.69 -8.86 20.54
N PRO A 301 -18.74 -8.01 20.68
CA PRO A 301 -20.10 -8.52 20.86
C PRO A 301 -20.61 -9.44 19.74
N LEU A 302 -20.26 -9.11 18.48
CA LEU A 302 -20.66 -9.97 17.36
C LEU A 302 -19.82 -11.25 17.29
N SER A 303 -18.54 -11.16 17.66
CA SER A 303 -17.65 -12.32 17.71
C SER A 303 -18.10 -13.29 18.81
N ASP A 304 -18.42 -12.80 20.00
CA ASP A 304 -18.88 -13.61 21.13
C ASP A 304 -20.20 -14.32 20.79
N MET A 305 -21.14 -13.63 20.14
CA MET A 305 -22.38 -14.23 19.67
C MET A 305 -22.15 -15.35 18.63
N LEU A 306 -21.19 -15.17 17.73
CA LEU A 306 -20.82 -16.22 16.77
C LEU A 306 -20.11 -17.37 17.45
N ASP A 307 -19.23 -17.11 18.40
CA ASP A 307 -18.51 -18.14 19.15
C ASP A 307 -19.50 -18.99 19.96
N GLU A 308 -20.42 -18.38 20.70
CA GLU A 308 -21.49 -19.09 21.43
C GLU A 308 -22.35 -19.94 20.49
N PHE A 309 -22.65 -19.44 19.29
CA PHE A 309 -23.38 -20.21 18.29
C PHE A 309 -22.57 -21.42 17.78
N PHE A 310 -21.32 -21.24 17.39
CA PHE A 310 -20.50 -22.30 16.83
C PHE A 310 -20.04 -23.31 17.89
N ALA A 311 -19.51 -22.84 19.01
CA ALA A 311 -18.99 -23.69 20.07
C ALA A 311 -20.11 -24.31 20.93
N GLY A 312 -21.27 -23.66 21.03
CA GLY A 312 -22.42 -24.16 21.78
C GLY A 312 -23.47 -24.79 20.85
N GLN A 313 -24.47 -24.02 20.44
CA GLN A 313 -25.71 -24.54 19.80
C GLN A 313 -25.45 -25.44 18.58
N LEU A 314 -24.57 -25.01 17.67
CA LEU A 314 -24.28 -25.78 16.44
C LEU A 314 -23.58 -27.10 16.79
N THR A 315 -22.59 -27.05 17.68
CA THR A 315 -21.84 -28.24 18.13
C THR A 315 -22.79 -29.23 18.81
N ASP A 316 -23.68 -28.77 19.71
CA ASP A 316 -24.66 -29.62 20.40
C ASP A 316 -25.61 -30.28 19.41
N TRP A 317 -26.17 -29.55 18.44
CA TRP A 317 -27.06 -30.11 17.42
C TRP A 317 -26.38 -31.15 16.55
N VAL A 318 -25.16 -30.88 16.12
CA VAL A 318 -24.39 -31.82 15.29
C VAL A 318 -23.97 -33.05 16.08
N THR A 319 -23.57 -32.90 17.32
CA THR A 319 -23.21 -34.02 18.23
C THR A 319 -24.45 -34.90 18.47
N ALA A 320 -25.60 -34.33 18.79
CA ALA A 320 -26.85 -35.09 18.95
C ALA A 320 -27.23 -35.83 17.65
N GLY A 321 -27.09 -35.18 16.51
CA GLY A 321 -27.34 -35.81 15.21
C GLY A 321 -26.38 -36.99 14.90
N LEU A 322 -25.07 -36.80 15.11
CA LEU A 322 -24.06 -37.83 14.90
C LEU A 322 -24.22 -39.03 15.84
N THR A 323 -24.56 -38.75 17.11
CA THR A 323 -24.85 -39.81 18.10
C THR A 323 -26.10 -40.62 17.71
N SER A 324 -27.13 -39.96 17.19
CA SER A 324 -28.39 -40.64 16.75
C SER A 324 -28.16 -41.59 15.56
N VAL A 325 -27.17 -41.28 14.71
CA VAL A 325 -26.79 -42.12 13.53
C VAL A 325 -25.75 -43.18 13.90
N GLY A 326 -25.25 -43.19 15.16
CA GLY A 326 -24.24 -44.14 15.60
C GLY A 326 -22.85 -43.88 15.02
N ALA A 327 -22.48 -42.62 14.75
CA ALA A 327 -21.18 -42.25 14.25
C ALA A 327 -20.07 -42.61 15.27
N SER A 328 -18.90 -43.07 14.79
CA SER A 328 -17.76 -43.37 15.65
C SER A 328 -17.22 -42.10 16.34
N ASP A 329 -16.60 -42.26 17.51
CA ASP A 329 -16.01 -41.17 18.30
C ASP A 329 -15.05 -40.31 17.48
N PHE A 330 -14.25 -40.97 16.61
CA PHE A 330 -13.36 -40.26 15.68
C PHE A 330 -14.12 -39.32 14.71
N ILE A 331 -15.22 -39.78 14.14
CA ILE A 331 -16.03 -38.97 13.21
C ILE A 331 -16.71 -37.83 13.96
N GLN A 332 -17.19 -38.10 15.18
CA GLN A 332 -17.76 -37.06 16.02
C GLN A 332 -16.72 -35.97 16.34
N ALA A 333 -15.55 -36.35 16.85
CA ALA A 333 -14.46 -35.42 17.16
C ALA A 333 -13.95 -34.66 15.90
N LEU A 334 -13.80 -35.35 14.76
CA LEU A 334 -13.41 -34.73 13.50
C LEU A 334 -14.37 -33.61 13.08
N ILE A 335 -15.67 -33.88 13.18
CA ILE A 335 -16.70 -32.91 12.74
C ILE A 335 -16.84 -31.78 13.75
N THR A 336 -16.90 -32.07 15.05
CA THR A 336 -17.15 -31.06 16.07
C THR A 336 -15.89 -30.24 16.40
N GLU A 337 -14.79 -30.91 16.71
CA GLU A 337 -13.55 -30.26 17.18
C GLU A 337 -12.63 -29.88 16.00
N GLY A 338 -12.62 -30.67 14.90
CA GLY A 338 -11.80 -30.38 13.73
C GLY A 338 -12.46 -29.39 12.78
N ILE A 339 -13.67 -29.68 12.30
CA ILE A 339 -14.32 -28.91 11.24
C ILE A 339 -15.11 -27.72 11.81
N ILE A 340 -16.04 -27.94 12.76
CA ILE A 340 -16.90 -26.87 13.29
C ILE A 340 -16.05 -25.87 14.06
N ALA A 341 -15.16 -26.33 14.94
CA ALA A 341 -14.26 -25.44 15.67
C ALA A 341 -13.31 -24.70 14.71
N GLY A 342 -12.78 -25.38 13.68
CA GLY A 342 -11.90 -24.75 12.68
C GLY A 342 -12.62 -23.70 11.81
N VAL A 343 -13.88 -23.94 11.41
CA VAL A 343 -14.70 -22.96 10.70
C VAL A 343 -15.13 -21.83 11.63
N GLY A 344 -15.53 -22.15 12.86
CA GLY A 344 -15.87 -21.20 13.92
C GLY A 344 -14.73 -20.21 14.16
N ALA A 345 -13.53 -20.73 14.37
CA ALA A 345 -12.31 -19.92 14.58
C ALA A 345 -12.05 -18.90 13.44
N VAL A 346 -12.49 -19.16 12.21
CA VAL A 346 -12.41 -18.19 11.11
C VAL A 346 -13.56 -17.19 11.17
N LEU A 347 -14.78 -17.67 11.36
CA LEU A 347 -15.99 -16.84 11.24
C LEU A 347 -16.17 -15.88 12.42
N VAL A 348 -15.69 -16.23 13.60
CA VAL A 348 -15.68 -15.37 14.79
C VAL A 348 -14.95 -14.06 14.54
N PHE A 349 -13.89 -14.05 13.71
CA PHE A 349 -13.13 -12.82 13.40
C PHE A 349 -13.71 -12.00 12.23
N VAL A 350 -14.65 -12.55 11.47
CA VAL A 350 -15.22 -11.87 10.30
C VAL A 350 -15.83 -10.51 10.65
N PRO A 351 -16.65 -10.34 11.70
CA PRO A 351 -17.22 -9.05 12.05
C PRO A 351 -16.16 -7.98 12.35
N GLN A 352 -15.14 -8.32 13.10
CA GLN A 352 -14.02 -7.41 13.44
C GLN A 352 -13.26 -6.97 12.19
N ILE A 353 -12.99 -7.89 11.28
CA ILE A 353 -12.28 -7.63 10.03
C ILE A 353 -13.12 -6.75 9.09
N PHE A 354 -14.43 -7.00 8.99
CA PHE A 354 -15.31 -6.17 8.17
C PHE A 354 -15.46 -4.75 8.73
N ALA A 355 -15.61 -4.60 10.04
CA ALA A 355 -15.62 -3.30 10.70
C ALA A 355 -14.32 -2.53 10.46
N LEU A 356 -13.17 -3.20 10.59
CA LEU A 356 -11.86 -2.60 10.34
C LEU A 356 -11.72 -2.14 8.88
N PHE A 357 -12.09 -2.98 7.90
CA PHE A 357 -12.04 -2.60 6.49
C PHE A 357 -13.00 -1.46 6.16
N PHE A 358 -14.16 -1.39 6.81
CA PHE A 358 -15.11 -0.30 6.67
C PHE A 358 -14.47 1.04 7.08
N PHE A 359 -13.87 1.11 8.27
CA PHE A 359 -13.23 2.33 8.76
C PHE A 359 -11.99 2.70 7.98
N ILE A 360 -11.17 1.74 7.55
CA ILE A 360 -10.02 2.00 6.69
C ILE A 360 -10.48 2.59 5.35
N SER A 361 -11.50 2.01 4.71
CA SER A 361 -12.05 2.53 3.46
C SER A 361 -12.69 3.91 3.64
N LEU A 362 -13.31 4.16 4.78
CA LEU A 362 -13.85 5.48 5.14
C LEU A 362 -12.74 6.54 5.24
N LEU A 363 -11.64 6.25 5.92
CA LEU A 363 -10.50 7.17 6.05
C LEU A 363 -9.79 7.41 4.70
N GLU A 364 -9.72 6.36 3.87
CA GLU A 364 -9.16 6.43 2.52
C GLU A 364 -10.01 7.35 1.63
N ASP A 365 -11.32 7.13 1.59
CA ASP A 365 -12.26 7.92 0.78
C ASP A 365 -12.35 9.39 1.24
N LEU A 366 -12.27 9.65 2.56
CA LEU A 366 -12.17 11.00 3.12
C LEU A 366 -10.88 11.73 2.72
N GLY A 367 -9.86 11.00 2.25
CA GLY A 367 -8.54 11.54 1.96
C GLY A 367 -7.70 11.82 3.21
N TYR A 368 -8.11 11.31 4.38
CA TYR A 368 -7.38 11.50 5.65
C TYR A 368 -6.01 10.82 5.64
N MET A 369 -5.91 9.66 4.98
CA MET A 369 -4.66 8.89 4.89
C MET A 369 -3.52 9.68 4.21
N ALA A 370 -3.81 10.43 3.15
CA ALA A 370 -2.81 11.26 2.48
C ALA A 370 -2.24 12.35 3.41
N ARG A 371 -3.07 12.92 4.29
CA ARG A 371 -2.66 13.98 5.24
C ARG A 371 -1.71 13.46 6.30
N ILE A 372 -2.00 12.28 6.83
CA ILE A 372 -1.11 11.62 7.80
C ILE A 372 0.21 11.20 7.15
N ALA A 373 0.19 10.73 5.91
CA ALA A 373 1.41 10.43 5.18
C ALA A 373 2.33 11.65 5.08
N VAL A 374 1.79 12.87 4.82
CA VAL A 374 2.57 14.12 4.80
C VAL A 374 3.17 14.46 6.18
N VAL A 375 2.39 14.29 7.26
CA VAL A 375 2.88 14.56 8.63
C VAL A 375 4.05 13.64 9.00
N MET A 376 3.96 12.39 8.59
CA MET A 376 4.92 11.34 8.96
C MET A 376 6.11 11.22 8.00
N ASP A 377 6.04 11.87 6.83
CA ASP A 377 7.01 11.71 5.75
C ASP A 377 8.45 11.96 6.22
N ARG A 378 8.69 13.06 6.90
CA ARG A 378 10.03 13.40 7.42
C ARG A 378 10.60 12.36 8.38
N ILE A 379 9.73 11.74 9.18
CA ILE A 379 10.15 10.69 10.14
C ILE A 379 10.46 9.40 9.38
N MET A 380 9.60 9.02 8.45
CA MET A 380 9.77 7.82 7.64
C MET A 380 10.97 7.91 6.72
N GLU A 381 11.22 9.07 6.10
CA GLU A 381 12.39 9.34 5.26
C GLU A 381 13.71 9.09 5.99
N PHE A 382 13.81 9.47 7.27
CA PHE A 382 14.99 9.17 8.09
C PHE A 382 15.30 7.66 8.15
N PHE A 383 14.28 6.82 8.12
CA PHE A 383 14.42 5.35 8.12
C PHE A 383 14.52 4.74 6.72
N GLY A 384 14.41 5.53 5.65
CA GLY A 384 14.49 5.08 4.26
C GLY A 384 13.16 4.58 3.70
N LEU A 385 12.05 5.12 4.21
CA LEU A 385 10.67 4.92 3.74
C LEU A 385 10.03 6.27 3.45
N ASN A 386 8.98 6.28 2.62
CA ASN A 386 8.13 7.45 2.46
C ASN A 386 7.01 7.49 3.51
N GLY A 387 6.33 8.63 3.64
CA GLY A 387 5.25 8.81 4.61
C GLY A 387 4.06 7.87 4.42
N LYS A 388 3.82 7.34 3.20
CA LYS A 388 2.76 6.35 2.95
C LYS A 388 3.02 5.03 3.68
N ALA A 389 4.27 4.68 3.97
CA ALA A 389 4.63 3.46 4.69
C ALA A 389 4.13 3.45 6.15
N PHE A 390 3.90 4.63 6.72
CA PHE A 390 3.35 4.76 8.07
C PHE A 390 1.93 4.18 8.19
N ILE A 391 1.12 4.29 7.13
CA ILE A 391 -0.27 3.82 7.11
C ILE A 391 -0.36 2.29 7.31
N PRO A 392 0.33 1.45 6.51
CA PRO A 392 0.43 0.01 6.75
C PRO A 392 0.89 -0.38 8.15
N MET A 393 1.89 0.33 8.67
CA MET A 393 2.44 0.04 10.00
C MET A 393 1.41 0.30 11.11
N ILE A 394 0.68 1.40 11.06
CA ILE A 394 -0.36 1.72 12.05
C ILE A 394 -1.54 0.76 11.97
N ILE A 395 -2.00 0.44 10.76
CA ILE A 395 -3.07 -0.55 10.57
C ILE A 395 -2.63 -1.92 11.15
N GLY A 396 -1.33 -2.22 11.08
CA GLY A 396 -0.71 -3.40 11.67
C GLY A 396 -0.94 -3.57 13.17
N PHE A 397 -1.14 -2.48 13.94
CA PHE A 397 -1.53 -2.59 15.36
C PHE A 397 -2.91 -3.21 15.56
N GLY A 398 -3.83 -2.99 14.65
CA GLY A 398 -5.10 -3.71 14.66
C GLY A 398 -4.92 -5.12 14.11
N CYS A 399 -4.49 -5.25 12.86
CA CYS A 399 -4.25 -6.52 12.19
C CYS A 399 -3.19 -6.37 11.09
N ASN A 400 -2.19 -7.25 11.08
CA ASN A 400 -1.11 -7.21 10.09
C ASN A 400 -1.60 -7.51 8.66
N VAL A 401 -2.68 -8.29 8.50
CA VAL A 401 -3.24 -8.65 7.18
C VAL A 401 -3.69 -7.41 6.40
N PRO A 402 -4.64 -6.59 6.89
CA PRO A 402 -5.01 -5.34 6.23
C PRO A 402 -3.85 -4.34 6.18
N GLY A 403 -2.96 -4.32 7.17
CA GLY A 403 -1.74 -3.51 7.17
C GLY A 403 -0.89 -3.79 5.92
N ILE A 404 -0.57 -5.05 5.66
CA ILE A 404 0.21 -5.46 4.49
C ILE A 404 -0.55 -5.17 3.17
N MET A 405 -1.86 -5.38 3.14
CA MET A 405 -2.67 -5.05 1.96
C MET A 405 -2.67 -3.55 1.67
N ALA A 406 -2.61 -2.70 2.69
CA ALA A 406 -2.54 -1.25 2.54
C ALA A 406 -1.19 -0.79 1.93
N ALA A 407 -0.12 -1.59 2.02
CA ALA A 407 1.17 -1.28 1.41
C ALA A 407 1.11 -1.15 -0.13
N ARG A 408 0.03 -1.60 -0.79
CA ARG A 408 -0.22 -1.38 -2.22
C ARG A 408 -0.29 0.09 -2.61
N THR A 409 -0.59 0.97 -1.67
CA THR A 409 -0.61 2.43 -1.91
C THR A 409 0.79 3.03 -2.08
N ILE A 410 1.83 2.26 -1.79
CA ILE A 410 3.23 2.65 -1.96
C ILE A 410 3.66 2.31 -3.39
N GLU A 411 4.05 3.32 -4.14
CA GLU A 411 4.37 3.23 -5.56
C GLU A 411 5.70 2.51 -5.80
N GLN A 412 6.72 2.86 -5.02
CA GLN A 412 8.05 2.25 -5.16
C GLN A 412 8.07 0.80 -4.66
N GLU A 413 8.45 -0.11 -5.55
CA GLU A 413 8.48 -1.56 -5.26
C GLU A 413 9.39 -1.92 -4.08
N LYS A 414 10.57 -1.28 -3.98
CA LYS A 414 11.53 -1.51 -2.89
C LYS A 414 10.98 -1.08 -1.53
N GLU A 415 10.40 0.12 -1.46
CA GLU A 415 9.79 0.65 -0.23
C GLU A 415 8.54 -0.13 0.17
N ARG A 416 7.70 -0.51 -0.81
CA ARG A 416 6.55 -1.37 -0.60
C ARG A 416 6.96 -2.72 -0.01
N LEU A 417 7.98 -3.36 -0.59
CA LEU A 417 8.51 -4.62 -0.09
C LEU A 417 9.06 -4.48 1.33
N LEU A 418 9.85 -3.43 1.60
CA LEU A 418 10.39 -3.15 2.92
C LEU A 418 9.28 -2.97 3.96
N THR A 419 8.25 -2.19 3.61
CA THR A 419 7.08 -1.99 4.47
C THR A 419 6.34 -3.29 4.75
N VAL A 420 6.11 -4.13 3.73
CA VAL A 420 5.48 -5.45 3.87
C VAL A 420 6.28 -6.34 4.82
N LEU A 421 7.61 -6.33 4.74
CA LEU A 421 8.48 -7.15 5.59
C LEU A 421 8.49 -6.70 7.05
N VAL A 422 8.42 -5.39 7.34
CA VAL A 422 8.54 -4.88 8.72
C VAL A 422 7.19 -4.70 9.44
N THR A 423 6.08 -4.61 8.71
CA THR A 423 4.74 -4.48 9.30
C THR A 423 4.43 -5.57 10.35
N PRO A 424 4.86 -6.85 10.23
CA PRO A 424 4.61 -7.87 11.24
C PRO A 424 5.23 -7.62 12.63
N PHE A 425 6.19 -6.70 12.76
CA PHE A 425 6.72 -6.29 14.07
C PHE A 425 5.75 -5.41 14.85
N MET A 426 4.77 -4.80 14.18
CA MET A 426 3.68 -4.09 14.85
C MET A 426 2.84 -5.09 15.63
N SER A 427 2.66 -4.83 16.92
CA SER A 427 1.89 -5.72 17.81
C SER A 427 0.40 -5.65 17.46
N CYS A 428 -0.13 -6.70 16.83
CA CYS A 428 -1.56 -6.75 16.51
C CYS A 428 -2.43 -7.08 17.75
N SER A 429 -3.74 -6.78 17.65
CA SER A 429 -4.70 -7.02 18.74
C SER A 429 -4.78 -8.47 19.18
N ALA A 430 -4.55 -9.43 18.29
CA ALA A 430 -4.56 -10.86 18.61
C ALA A 430 -3.46 -11.31 19.62
N ARG A 431 -2.45 -10.47 19.88
CA ARG A 431 -1.42 -10.71 20.90
C ARG A 431 -1.84 -10.22 22.29
N LEU A 432 -2.84 -9.33 22.37
CA LEU A 432 -3.28 -8.73 23.64
C LEU A 432 -3.73 -9.75 24.70
N PRO A 433 -4.51 -10.80 24.37
CA PRO A 433 -4.90 -11.80 25.36
C PRO A 433 -3.69 -12.46 26.03
N VAL A 434 -2.64 -12.77 25.26
CA VAL A 434 -1.39 -13.34 25.82
C VAL A 434 -0.71 -12.35 26.75
N TYR A 435 -0.60 -11.08 26.34
CA TYR A 435 0.01 -10.04 27.18
C TYR A 435 -0.80 -9.79 28.45
N ALA A 436 -2.13 -9.76 28.33
CA ALA A 436 -3.01 -9.55 29.49
C ALA A 436 -2.87 -10.69 30.51
N LEU A 437 -2.84 -11.94 30.06
CA LEU A 437 -2.65 -13.11 30.90
C LEU A 437 -1.30 -13.07 31.63
N PHE A 438 -0.20 -13.00 30.89
CA PHE A 438 1.14 -13.04 31.46
C PHE A 438 1.46 -11.81 32.31
N ALA A 439 1.11 -10.61 31.83
CA ALA A 439 1.35 -9.39 32.59
C ALA A 439 0.46 -9.30 33.84
N GLY A 440 -0.77 -9.82 33.77
CA GLY A 440 -1.68 -9.87 34.92
C GLY A 440 -1.16 -10.79 36.04
N VAL A 441 -0.59 -11.93 35.68
CA VAL A 441 -0.07 -12.92 36.64
C VAL A 441 1.28 -12.51 37.24
N PHE A 442 2.22 -12.11 36.38
CA PHE A 442 3.61 -11.91 36.82
C PHE A 442 3.95 -10.44 37.15
N PHE A 443 3.11 -9.48 36.69
CA PHE A 443 3.34 -8.05 36.88
C PHE A 443 2.08 -7.30 37.35
N PRO A 444 1.37 -7.74 38.40
CA PRO A 444 0.07 -7.19 38.77
C PRO A 444 0.09 -5.69 39.08
N HIS A 445 1.20 -5.18 39.60
CA HIS A 445 1.36 -3.73 39.91
C HIS A 445 1.87 -2.89 38.72
N SER A 446 2.37 -3.50 37.65
CA SER A 446 3.00 -2.81 36.51
C SER A 446 2.53 -3.33 35.15
N GLN A 447 1.36 -3.96 35.10
CA GLN A 447 0.80 -4.59 33.88
C GLN A 447 0.81 -3.64 32.67
N ALA A 448 0.26 -2.43 32.86
CA ALA A 448 0.19 -1.45 31.79
C ALA A 448 1.57 -1.03 31.27
N THR A 449 2.56 -0.87 32.15
CA THR A 449 3.94 -0.50 31.79
C THR A 449 4.62 -1.61 31.02
N VAL A 450 4.44 -2.88 31.41
CA VAL A 450 5.00 -4.05 30.72
C VAL A 450 4.40 -4.16 29.32
N VAL A 451 3.09 -4.09 29.18
CA VAL A 451 2.43 -4.13 27.87
C VAL A 451 2.88 -2.95 26.99
N PHE A 452 2.93 -1.74 27.56
CA PHE A 452 3.40 -0.56 26.83
C PHE A 452 4.86 -0.73 26.36
N SER A 453 5.74 -1.31 27.19
CA SER A 453 7.13 -1.56 26.81
C SER A 453 7.24 -2.49 25.60
N LEU A 454 6.38 -3.51 25.48
CA LEU A 454 6.33 -4.41 24.34
C LEU A 454 5.89 -3.67 23.05
N TYR A 455 4.89 -2.79 23.14
CA TYR A 455 4.49 -1.96 21.99
C TYR A 455 5.60 -1.04 21.52
N VAL A 456 6.26 -0.36 22.45
CA VAL A 456 7.40 0.53 22.14
C VAL A 456 8.55 -0.28 21.53
N ALA A 457 8.87 -1.43 22.10
CA ALA A 457 9.90 -2.32 21.57
C ALA A 457 9.59 -2.76 20.13
N GLY A 458 8.35 -3.14 19.84
CA GLY A 458 7.92 -3.49 18.48
C GLY A 458 8.13 -2.35 17.47
N ILE A 459 7.75 -1.12 17.82
CA ILE A 459 7.95 0.08 16.98
C ILE A 459 9.44 0.33 16.76
N VAL A 460 10.22 0.38 17.82
CA VAL A 460 11.66 0.66 17.74
C VAL A 460 12.36 -0.39 16.88
N LEU A 461 12.06 -1.66 17.09
CA LEU A 461 12.67 -2.76 16.32
C LEU A 461 12.23 -2.73 14.85
N ALA A 462 10.97 -2.44 14.56
CA ALA A 462 10.51 -2.26 13.18
C ALA A 462 11.31 -1.16 12.47
N LEU A 463 11.48 0.00 13.10
CA LEU A 463 12.23 1.12 12.55
C LEU A 463 13.73 0.80 12.40
N LEU A 464 14.34 0.12 13.38
CA LEU A 464 15.75 -0.30 13.31
C LEU A 464 15.96 -1.32 12.18
N VAL A 465 15.12 -2.34 12.09
CA VAL A 465 15.17 -3.35 11.02
C VAL A 465 14.97 -2.67 9.65
N THR A 466 14.02 -1.74 9.56
CA THR A 466 13.81 -0.94 8.35
C THR A 466 15.10 -0.23 7.94
N LYS A 467 15.75 0.47 8.87
CA LYS A 467 17.00 1.20 8.60
C LYS A 467 18.12 0.26 8.15
N ILE A 468 18.29 -0.87 8.82
CA ILE A 468 19.30 -1.87 8.45
C ILE A 468 19.03 -2.42 7.05
N MET A 469 17.78 -2.80 6.75
CA MET A 469 17.42 -3.38 5.45
C MET A 469 17.49 -2.35 4.33
N SER A 470 17.15 -1.07 4.58
CA SER A 470 17.26 0.01 3.60
C SER A 470 18.72 0.34 3.23
N LEU A 471 19.66 0.10 4.13
CA LEU A 471 21.09 0.33 3.88
C LEU A 471 21.79 -0.88 3.24
N THR A 472 21.28 -2.09 3.49
CA THR A 472 21.97 -3.35 3.11
C THR A 472 21.32 -4.06 1.93
N ILE A 473 20.06 -4.47 2.06
CA ILE A 473 19.38 -5.39 1.12
C ILE A 473 18.60 -4.63 0.06
N LEU A 474 17.88 -3.59 0.47
CA LEU A 474 16.95 -2.82 -0.36
C LEU A 474 17.39 -1.35 -0.36
N LYS A 475 18.53 -1.06 -0.97
CA LYS A 475 19.04 0.32 -1.05
C LYS A 475 17.94 1.24 -1.58
N ALA A 476 17.47 2.13 -0.70
CA ALA A 476 16.47 3.13 -1.04
C ALA A 476 17.09 4.18 -1.98
N GLU A 477 16.43 4.43 -3.09
CA GLU A 477 16.73 5.59 -3.94
C GLU A 477 15.96 6.79 -3.36
N LYS A 478 16.60 7.94 -3.24
CA LYS A 478 15.91 9.13 -2.74
C LYS A 478 14.85 9.52 -3.77
N SER A 479 13.61 9.29 -3.42
CA SER A 479 12.47 9.78 -4.18
C SER A 479 12.09 11.17 -3.66
N ILE A 480 12.05 12.16 -4.54
CA ILE A 480 11.41 13.43 -4.24
C ILE A 480 9.90 13.17 -4.32
N PHE A 481 9.33 12.79 -3.18
CA PHE A 481 7.92 12.45 -3.12
C PHE A 481 7.09 13.69 -2.75
N VAL A 482 6.33 14.20 -3.71
CA VAL A 482 5.39 15.30 -3.48
C VAL A 482 3.98 14.70 -3.30
N ILE A 483 3.49 14.68 -2.06
CA ILE A 483 2.15 14.17 -1.76
C ILE A 483 1.12 15.25 -2.09
N GLU A 484 0.22 14.95 -3.03
CA GLU A 484 -0.99 15.74 -3.21
C GLU A 484 -1.98 15.44 -2.10
N LEU A 485 -2.46 16.50 -1.42
CA LEU A 485 -3.61 16.38 -0.54
C LEU A 485 -4.89 16.35 -1.38
N PRO A 486 -5.55 15.19 -1.53
CA PRO A 486 -6.80 15.12 -2.26
C PRO A 486 -7.86 15.97 -1.55
N PRO A 487 -8.81 16.59 -2.28
CA PRO A 487 -9.91 17.30 -1.64
C PRO A 487 -10.72 16.36 -0.76
N TYR A 488 -11.22 16.86 0.38
CA TYR A 488 -12.16 16.09 1.19
C TYR A 488 -13.40 15.76 0.38
N ARG A 489 -13.76 14.50 0.37
CA ARG A 489 -14.97 14.02 -0.30
C ARG A 489 -15.85 13.32 0.72
N VAL A 490 -17.14 13.57 0.67
CA VAL A 490 -18.10 12.78 1.46
C VAL A 490 -18.20 11.41 0.79
N PRO A 491 -17.85 10.33 1.48
CA PRO A 491 -17.91 8.98 0.93
C PRO A 491 -19.32 8.62 0.52
N GLN A 492 -19.48 7.97 -0.64
CA GLN A 492 -20.77 7.43 -1.05
C GLN A 492 -20.98 6.09 -0.36
N ALA A 493 -22.06 5.94 0.40
CA ALA A 493 -22.36 4.73 1.18
C ALA A 493 -22.31 3.43 0.33
N LYS A 494 -22.78 3.48 -0.92
CA LYS A 494 -22.73 2.33 -1.84
C LYS A 494 -21.29 1.93 -2.20
N THR A 495 -20.43 2.89 -2.51
CA THR A 495 -19.01 2.64 -2.84
C THR A 495 -18.25 2.11 -1.63
N LEU A 496 -18.48 2.72 -0.47
CA LEU A 496 -17.86 2.31 0.80
C LEU A 496 -18.24 0.87 1.16
N TRP A 497 -19.55 0.51 1.05
CA TRP A 497 -20.01 -0.85 1.29
C TRP A 497 -19.39 -1.86 0.32
N LEU A 498 -19.36 -1.53 -0.98
CA LEU A 498 -18.80 -2.40 -2.00
C LEU A 498 -17.30 -2.64 -1.77
N SER A 499 -16.54 -1.58 -1.48
CA SER A 499 -15.11 -1.68 -1.16
C SER A 499 -14.86 -2.55 0.08
N THR A 500 -15.65 -2.34 1.14
CA THR A 500 -15.59 -3.15 2.37
C THR A 500 -15.89 -4.63 2.09
N TRP A 501 -16.94 -4.89 1.32
CA TRP A 501 -17.34 -6.25 0.94
C TRP A 501 -16.27 -6.98 0.13
N GLU A 502 -15.70 -6.33 -0.88
CA GLU A 502 -14.66 -6.92 -1.71
C GLU A 502 -13.38 -7.24 -0.90
N LYS A 503 -12.94 -6.30 -0.05
CA LYS A 503 -11.78 -6.50 0.84
C LYS A 503 -12.07 -7.64 1.83
N GLY A 504 -13.23 -7.65 2.49
CA GLY A 504 -13.63 -8.68 3.45
C GLY A 504 -13.82 -10.05 2.82
N LYS A 505 -14.53 -10.16 1.68
CA LYS A 505 -14.69 -11.40 0.92
C LYS A 505 -13.32 -11.96 0.47
N GLY A 506 -12.42 -11.07 0.06
CA GLY A 506 -11.05 -11.45 -0.30
C GLY A 506 -10.28 -12.05 0.87
N PHE A 507 -10.45 -11.52 2.08
CA PHE A 507 -9.88 -12.09 3.31
C PHE A 507 -10.47 -13.46 3.63
N VAL A 508 -11.80 -13.56 3.76
CA VAL A 508 -12.48 -14.82 4.14
C VAL A 508 -12.13 -15.95 3.17
N ARG A 509 -12.17 -15.69 1.86
CA ARG A 509 -11.88 -16.73 0.86
C ARG A 509 -10.44 -17.22 0.89
N LYS A 510 -9.47 -16.35 1.20
CA LYS A 510 -8.04 -16.69 1.11
C LYS A 510 -7.44 -17.05 2.46
N ALA A 511 -7.52 -16.15 3.43
CA ALA A 511 -6.99 -16.40 4.77
C ALA A 511 -7.79 -17.49 5.49
N GLY A 512 -9.13 -17.46 5.36
CA GLY A 512 -10.00 -18.46 5.95
C GLY A 512 -9.69 -19.89 5.51
N THR A 513 -9.40 -20.11 4.22
CA THR A 513 -9.02 -21.46 3.72
C THR A 513 -7.72 -21.97 4.37
N PHE A 514 -6.71 -21.09 4.51
CA PHE A 514 -5.45 -21.47 5.14
C PHE A 514 -5.58 -21.69 6.64
N ILE A 515 -6.35 -20.84 7.33
CA ILE A 515 -6.60 -20.97 8.77
C ILE A 515 -7.35 -22.27 9.04
N PHE A 516 -8.45 -22.53 8.30
CA PHE A 516 -9.23 -23.75 8.42
C PHE A 516 -8.37 -25.01 8.21
N GLY A 517 -7.61 -25.07 7.10
CA GLY A 517 -6.73 -26.21 6.83
C GLY A 517 -5.67 -26.40 7.91
N GLY A 518 -5.09 -25.32 8.42
CA GLY A 518 -4.14 -25.35 9.53
C GLY A 518 -4.78 -25.83 10.83
N SER A 519 -6.00 -25.38 11.16
CA SER A 519 -6.72 -25.80 12.37
C SER A 519 -7.01 -27.29 12.35
N VAL A 520 -7.46 -27.84 11.22
CA VAL A 520 -7.69 -29.28 11.08
C VAL A 520 -6.39 -30.08 11.26
N VAL A 521 -5.27 -29.61 10.70
CA VAL A 521 -3.97 -30.27 10.86
C VAL A 521 -3.51 -30.27 12.34
N ILE A 522 -3.63 -29.13 13.03
CA ILE A 522 -3.26 -29.03 14.45
C ILE A 522 -4.19 -29.87 15.30
N TRP A 523 -5.50 -29.86 15.00
CA TRP A 523 -6.44 -30.75 15.70
C TRP A 523 -6.02 -32.22 15.52
N LEU A 524 -5.69 -32.64 14.31
CA LEU A 524 -5.24 -34.02 14.07
C LEU A 524 -3.96 -34.37 14.82
N LEU A 525 -2.98 -33.47 14.87
CA LEU A 525 -1.74 -33.64 15.62
C LEU A 525 -1.99 -33.71 17.14
N ASN A 526 -3.03 -33.04 17.61
CA ASN A 526 -3.43 -33.09 19.03
C ASN A 526 -4.25 -34.33 19.37
N TYR A 527 -5.12 -34.79 18.46
CA TYR A 527 -6.03 -35.92 18.63
C TYR A 527 -5.31 -37.26 18.44
N ALA A 528 -4.21 -37.32 17.69
CA ALA A 528 -3.45 -38.52 17.38
C ALA A 528 -2.12 -38.57 18.09
N GLY A 529 -1.71 -39.78 18.46
CA GLY A 529 -0.42 -40.07 19.10
C GLY A 529 0.09 -41.46 18.71
N PRO A 530 1.26 -41.90 19.22
CA PRO A 530 1.83 -43.23 18.96
C PRO A 530 0.95 -44.41 19.38
N SER A 531 0.08 -44.19 20.39
CA SER A 531 -0.87 -45.18 20.88
C SER A 531 -2.18 -45.26 20.10
N GLY A 532 -2.41 -44.37 19.14
CA GLY A 532 -3.61 -44.33 18.29
C GLY A 532 -4.29 -42.97 18.25
N PHE A 533 -5.61 -42.96 18.17
CA PHE A 533 -6.45 -41.74 18.17
C PHE A 533 -7.13 -41.55 19.53
N GLY A 534 -7.44 -40.30 19.88
CA GLY A 534 -8.08 -39.97 21.16
C GLY A 534 -7.15 -40.11 22.35
N VAL A 535 -5.86 -39.81 22.18
CA VAL A 535 -4.84 -39.89 23.22
C VAL A 535 -4.88 -38.64 24.10
N ASP A 536 -4.37 -38.81 25.35
CA ASP A 536 -4.14 -37.66 26.22
C ASP A 536 -3.18 -36.65 25.55
N MET A 537 -3.38 -35.36 25.79
CA MET A 537 -2.63 -34.31 25.11
C MET A 537 -1.11 -34.41 25.28
N GLY A 538 -0.66 -34.90 26.44
CA GLY A 538 0.77 -35.16 26.74
C GLY A 538 1.40 -36.22 25.86
N ASP A 539 0.60 -37.17 25.34
CA ASP A 539 1.02 -38.29 24.49
C ASP A 539 0.71 -38.03 23.00
N SER A 540 0.24 -36.85 22.68
CA SER A 540 -0.09 -36.45 21.29
C SER A 540 1.16 -36.18 20.43
N TYR A 541 1.01 -36.28 19.11
CA TYR A 541 2.09 -35.88 18.21
C TYR A 541 2.44 -34.40 18.36
N LEU A 542 1.49 -33.54 18.73
CA LEU A 542 1.74 -32.13 19.03
C LEU A 542 2.68 -31.97 20.23
N ALA A 543 2.46 -32.73 21.32
CA ALA A 543 3.33 -32.75 22.51
C ALA A 543 4.72 -33.30 22.17
N MET A 544 4.81 -34.34 21.35
CA MET A 544 6.11 -34.90 20.91
C MET A 544 6.91 -33.89 20.09
N ILE A 545 6.27 -33.21 19.11
CA ILE A 545 6.90 -32.15 18.31
C ILE A 545 7.32 -31.00 19.24
N GLY A 546 6.43 -30.59 20.16
CA GLY A 546 6.73 -29.56 21.15
C GLY A 546 7.93 -29.95 22.04
N GLY A 547 7.99 -31.21 22.50
CA GLY A 547 9.09 -31.75 23.29
C GLY A 547 10.42 -31.80 22.53
N PHE A 548 10.38 -32.10 21.22
CA PHE A 548 11.57 -32.08 20.38
C PHE A 548 12.12 -30.66 20.18
N ILE A 549 11.22 -29.65 20.08
CA ILE A 549 11.59 -28.26 19.89
C ILE A 549 11.92 -27.55 21.21
N ALA A 550 11.35 -27.98 22.34
CA ALA A 550 11.48 -27.34 23.65
C ALA A 550 12.94 -27.02 24.06
N PRO A 551 13.95 -27.90 23.84
CA PRO A 551 15.33 -27.61 24.18
C PRO A 551 15.88 -26.36 23.50
N LEU A 552 15.37 -26.00 22.31
CA LEU A 552 15.77 -24.81 21.61
C LEU A 552 15.34 -23.52 22.34
N PHE A 553 14.26 -23.59 23.11
CA PHE A 553 13.74 -22.45 23.88
C PHE A 553 14.26 -22.44 25.34
N ALA A 554 14.97 -23.47 25.79
CA ALA A 554 15.56 -23.51 27.13
C ALA A 554 16.50 -22.32 27.42
N PRO A 555 17.39 -21.89 26.50
CA PRO A 555 18.22 -20.70 26.69
C PRO A 555 17.45 -19.38 26.78
N LEU A 556 16.15 -19.37 26.37
CA LEU A 556 15.26 -18.22 26.43
C LEU A 556 14.41 -18.21 27.73
N GLY A 557 14.53 -19.24 28.59
CA GLY A 557 13.83 -19.32 29.85
C GLY A 557 12.46 -19.99 29.84
N PHE A 558 12.01 -20.52 28.68
CA PHE A 558 10.72 -21.23 28.54
C PHE A 558 10.82 -22.53 27.72
N GLY A 559 11.84 -23.31 28.00
CA GLY A 559 12.14 -24.59 27.33
C GLY A 559 11.22 -25.75 27.74
N THR A 560 9.91 -25.54 27.79
CA THR A 560 8.90 -26.56 28.08
C THR A 560 8.15 -26.97 26.80
N TRP A 561 7.71 -28.25 26.74
CA TRP A 561 6.94 -28.69 25.57
C TRP A 561 5.62 -27.93 25.45
N GLN A 562 5.04 -27.51 26.58
CA GLN A 562 3.81 -26.71 26.63
C GLN A 562 4.00 -25.35 25.95
N ALA A 563 5.09 -24.66 26.24
CA ALA A 563 5.43 -23.40 25.60
C ALA A 563 5.68 -23.58 24.08
N ALA A 564 6.43 -24.63 23.72
CA ALA A 564 6.73 -24.92 22.31
C ALA A 564 5.48 -25.28 21.52
N ALA A 565 4.59 -26.13 22.07
CA ALA A 565 3.32 -26.49 21.45
C ALA A 565 2.41 -25.28 21.28
N SER A 566 2.32 -24.40 22.31
CA SER A 566 1.53 -23.16 22.23
C SER A 566 2.07 -22.17 21.19
N LEU A 567 3.39 -22.10 20.98
CA LEU A 567 4.00 -21.30 19.93
C LEU A 567 3.71 -21.87 18.53
N LEU A 568 3.66 -23.19 18.37
CA LEU A 568 3.28 -23.84 17.11
C LEU A 568 1.83 -23.54 16.74
N THR A 569 0.90 -23.66 17.70
CA THR A 569 -0.52 -23.31 17.46
C THR A 569 -0.68 -21.81 17.25
N GLY A 570 0.05 -20.97 17.98
CA GLY A 570 0.11 -19.51 17.80
C GLY A 570 0.67 -19.06 16.45
N PHE A 571 1.30 -19.92 15.67
CA PHE A 571 1.63 -19.64 14.27
C PHE A 571 0.37 -19.60 13.39
N LEU A 572 -0.64 -20.41 13.67
CA LEU A 572 -1.91 -20.34 12.94
C LEU A 572 -2.63 -19.03 13.25
N ALA A 573 -2.89 -18.80 14.53
CA ALA A 573 -3.56 -17.62 15.03
C ALA A 573 -3.02 -17.29 16.44
N LYS A 574 -2.66 -16.04 16.68
CA LYS A 574 -1.94 -15.63 17.89
C LYS A 574 -2.76 -15.77 19.18
N GLU A 575 -4.05 -15.57 19.09
CA GLU A 575 -5.02 -15.72 20.17
C GLU A 575 -5.13 -17.16 20.66
N VAL A 576 -4.92 -18.14 19.82
CA VAL A 576 -5.00 -19.58 20.14
C VAL A 576 -3.93 -20.02 21.15
N VAL A 577 -2.88 -19.22 21.35
CA VAL A 577 -1.83 -19.51 22.36
C VAL A 577 -2.44 -19.69 23.75
N VAL A 578 -3.36 -18.81 24.16
CA VAL A 578 -3.98 -18.85 25.51
C VAL A 578 -4.87 -20.08 25.65
N SER A 579 -5.76 -20.30 24.69
CA SER A 579 -6.66 -21.45 24.68
C SER A 579 -5.90 -22.78 24.64
N THR A 580 -4.82 -22.86 23.85
CA THR A 580 -3.96 -24.04 23.83
C THR A 580 -3.29 -24.28 25.18
N MET A 581 -2.79 -23.21 25.83
CA MET A 581 -2.23 -23.35 27.19
C MET A 581 -3.28 -23.82 28.19
N ALA A 582 -4.49 -23.26 28.14
CA ALA A 582 -5.58 -23.69 29.03
C ALA A 582 -5.89 -25.19 28.89
N ILE A 583 -5.95 -25.67 27.63
CA ILE A 583 -6.18 -27.09 27.36
C ILE A 583 -4.99 -27.94 27.82
N ILE A 584 -3.74 -27.52 27.54
CA ILE A 584 -2.51 -28.27 27.94
C ILE A 584 -2.42 -28.42 29.46
N TYR A 585 -2.77 -27.36 30.19
CA TYR A 585 -2.75 -27.41 31.66
C TYR A 585 -4.04 -27.98 32.28
N ALA A 586 -4.99 -28.42 31.44
CA ALA A 586 -6.29 -28.98 31.84
C ALA A 586 -7.09 -28.07 32.79
N VAL A 587 -7.04 -26.78 32.57
CA VAL A 587 -7.74 -25.75 33.36
C VAL A 587 -8.54 -24.82 32.48
N LYS A 588 -9.56 -24.17 33.05
CA LYS A 588 -10.27 -23.11 32.38
C LYS A 588 -9.38 -21.86 32.20
N GLU A 589 -9.61 -21.06 31.21
CA GLU A 589 -8.79 -19.88 30.92
C GLU A 589 -8.74 -18.87 32.06
N ASP A 590 -9.80 -18.74 32.84
CA ASP A 590 -9.89 -17.88 34.03
C ASP A 590 -8.99 -18.32 35.18
N VAL A 591 -8.67 -19.61 35.29
CA VAL A 591 -7.81 -20.21 36.34
C VAL A 591 -6.38 -20.44 35.87
N LEU A 592 -6.13 -20.36 34.57
CA LEU A 592 -4.83 -20.65 33.94
C LEU A 592 -3.67 -19.86 34.60
N GLY A 593 -3.91 -18.62 34.99
CA GLY A 593 -2.90 -17.77 35.64
C GLY A 593 -2.30 -18.36 36.91
N ASN A 594 -3.10 -19.07 37.71
CA ASN A 594 -2.63 -19.68 38.98
C ASN A 594 -1.65 -20.84 38.73
N VAL A 595 -1.87 -21.60 37.66
CA VAL A 595 -1.00 -22.74 37.31
C VAL A 595 0.29 -22.24 36.64
N MET A 596 0.21 -21.19 35.85
CA MET A 596 1.39 -20.64 35.17
C MET A 596 2.45 -20.09 36.13
N GLY A 597 2.04 -19.59 37.29
CA GLY A 597 2.96 -19.14 38.35
C GLY A 597 3.95 -20.20 38.84
N ALA A 598 3.63 -21.50 38.69
CA ALA A 598 4.52 -22.60 39.04
C ALA A 598 5.53 -22.95 37.91
N HIS A 599 5.27 -22.55 36.66
CA HIS A 599 6.06 -22.93 35.48
C HIS A 599 6.90 -21.81 34.89
N TYR A 600 6.58 -20.56 35.20
CA TYR A 600 7.28 -19.39 34.68
C TYR A 600 7.77 -18.48 35.82
N THR A 601 8.92 -17.86 35.63
CA THR A 601 9.37 -16.71 36.42
C THR A 601 8.93 -15.42 35.77
N ALA A 602 8.98 -14.28 36.47
CA ALA A 602 8.65 -12.99 35.89
C ALA A 602 9.53 -12.67 34.64
N LEU A 603 10.82 -13.01 34.71
CA LEU A 603 11.76 -12.82 33.59
C LEU A 603 11.42 -13.73 32.41
N SER A 604 11.13 -15.02 32.65
CA SER A 604 10.76 -15.95 31.58
C SER A 604 9.40 -15.60 30.97
N ALA A 605 8.46 -15.10 31.76
CA ALA A 605 7.17 -14.57 31.28
C ALA A 605 7.35 -13.36 30.36
N TYR A 606 8.21 -12.41 30.75
CA TYR A 606 8.54 -11.26 29.88
C TYR A 606 9.24 -11.71 28.60
N ALA A 607 10.20 -12.62 28.70
CA ALA A 607 10.92 -13.21 27.57
C ALA A 607 9.95 -13.90 26.59
N PHE A 608 8.97 -14.66 27.10
CA PHE A 608 7.96 -15.32 26.29
C PHE A 608 7.05 -14.31 25.56
N MET A 609 6.56 -13.28 26.26
CA MET A 609 5.78 -12.20 25.64
C MET A 609 6.58 -11.46 24.56
N PHE A 610 7.86 -11.19 24.82
CA PHE A 610 8.75 -10.52 23.88
C PHE A 610 9.04 -11.40 22.66
N PHE A 611 9.19 -12.70 22.84
CA PHE A 611 9.31 -13.65 21.73
C PHE A 611 8.05 -13.68 20.88
N ILE A 612 6.86 -13.72 21.49
CA ILE A 612 5.56 -13.68 20.78
C ILE A 612 5.38 -12.36 20.00
N LEU A 613 5.92 -11.26 20.50
CA LEU A 613 5.91 -10.00 19.77
C LEU A 613 6.61 -10.10 18.42
N LEU A 614 7.74 -10.77 18.36
CA LEU A 614 8.67 -10.71 17.23
C LEU A 614 8.66 -11.93 16.32
N TYR A 615 8.31 -13.13 16.87
CA TYR A 615 8.43 -14.37 16.11
C TYR A 615 7.50 -14.39 14.88
N VAL A 616 7.50 -15.48 14.16
CA VAL A 616 6.83 -15.70 12.88
C VAL A 616 5.43 -15.05 12.82
N PRO A 617 5.10 -14.30 11.76
CA PRO A 617 3.75 -13.80 11.53
C PRO A 617 2.73 -14.95 11.46
N CYS A 618 1.44 -14.68 11.79
CA CYS A 618 0.41 -15.71 11.68
C CYS A 618 0.26 -16.18 10.21
N LEU A 619 -0.24 -17.41 10.04
CA LEU A 619 -0.36 -18.05 8.72
C LEU A 619 -1.12 -17.20 7.71
N ALA A 620 -2.19 -16.52 8.14
CA ALA A 620 -2.94 -15.57 7.32
C ALA A 620 -2.06 -14.42 6.79
N THR A 621 -1.19 -13.89 7.65
CA THR A 621 -0.23 -12.82 7.29
C THR A 621 0.79 -13.33 6.26
N VAL A 622 1.35 -14.52 6.47
CA VAL A 622 2.30 -15.14 5.53
C VAL A 622 1.66 -15.37 4.16
N ALA A 623 0.42 -15.85 4.13
CA ALA A 623 -0.33 -16.04 2.88
C ALA A 623 -0.53 -14.72 2.10
N VAL A 624 -0.81 -13.63 2.83
CA VAL A 624 -0.94 -12.29 2.23
C VAL A 624 0.41 -11.76 1.77
N ILE A 625 1.49 -11.92 2.54
CA ILE A 625 2.86 -11.55 2.12
C ILE A 625 3.22 -12.26 0.80
N LYS A 626 2.97 -13.57 0.70
CA LYS A 626 3.20 -14.33 -0.55
C LYS A 626 2.47 -13.74 -1.74
N ARG A 627 1.25 -13.28 -1.52
CA ARG A 627 0.44 -12.66 -2.57
C ARG A 627 0.95 -11.28 -2.96
N GLU A 628 1.26 -10.43 -1.99
CA GLU A 628 1.67 -9.05 -2.24
C GLU A 628 3.09 -8.96 -2.83
N THR A 629 3.96 -9.90 -2.46
CA THR A 629 5.34 -9.95 -3.00
C THR A 629 5.46 -10.75 -4.29
N GLY A 630 4.50 -11.66 -4.57
CA GLY A 630 4.57 -12.59 -5.71
C GLY A 630 5.78 -13.55 -5.68
N SER A 631 6.57 -13.57 -4.60
CA SER A 631 7.85 -14.25 -4.51
C SER A 631 7.92 -15.22 -3.33
N ALA A 632 8.24 -16.49 -3.60
CA ALA A 632 8.50 -17.47 -2.55
C ALA A 632 9.72 -17.11 -1.70
N LYS A 633 10.76 -16.52 -2.32
CA LYS A 633 11.99 -16.09 -1.62
C LYS A 633 11.68 -15.06 -0.52
N TRP A 634 10.94 -14.02 -0.86
CA TRP A 634 10.57 -12.97 0.11
C TRP A 634 9.58 -13.48 1.17
N THR A 635 8.73 -14.43 0.80
CA THR A 635 7.82 -15.08 1.77
C THR A 635 8.59 -15.90 2.79
N ILE A 636 9.54 -16.73 2.36
CA ILE A 636 10.40 -17.51 3.27
C ILE A 636 11.24 -16.55 4.13
N PHE A 637 11.80 -15.52 3.53
CA PHE A 637 12.55 -14.51 4.25
C PHE A 637 11.71 -13.85 5.35
N SER A 638 10.43 -13.51 5.08
CA SER A 638 9.51 -12.90 6.05
C SER A 638 9.14 -13.81 7.23
N VAL A 639 9.39 -15.11 7.13
CA VAL A 639 9.22 -16.09 8.21
C VAL A 639 10.52 -16.26 8.99
N VAL A 640 11.63 -16.41 8.28
CA VAL A 640 12.93 -16.79 8.89
C VAL A 640 13.57 -15.63 9.64
N TYR A 641 13.65 -14.44 9.03
CA TYR A 641 14.36 -13.31 9.65
C TYR A 641 13.70 -12.81 10.96
N PRO A 642 12.34 -12.72 11.07
CA PRO A 642 11.73 -12.34 12.35
C PRO A 642 11.96 -13.39 13.44
N LEU A 643 11.97 -14.69 13.07
CA LEU A 643 12.28 -15.77 13.99
C LEU A 643 13.70 -15.65 14.54
N VAL A 644 14.69 -15.37 13.68
CA VAL A 644 16.08 -15.16 14.10
C VAL A 644 16.19 -13.92 14.99
N VAL A 645 15.56 -12.81 14.61
CA VAL A 645 15.56 -11.57 15.41
C VAL A 645 14.91 -11.83 16.78
N ALA A 646 13.74 -12.49 16.79
CA ALA A 646 13.05 -12.85 18.02
C ALA A 646 13.93 -13.70 18.94
N TYR A 647 14.56 -14.73 18.38
CA TYR A 647 15.43 -15.64 19.14
C TYR A 647 16.63 -14.90 19.75
N VAL A 648 17.37 -14.17 18.93
CA VAL A 648 18.59 -13.45 19.38
C VAL A 648 18.25 -12.40 20.45
N LEU A 649 17.23 -11.58 20.21
CA LEU A 649 16.90 -10.51 21.15
C LEU A 649 16.30 -11.06 22.45
N THR A 650 15.44 -12.08 22.38
CA THR A 650 14.90 -12.73 23.58
C THR A 650 15.99 -13.42 24.38
N PHE A 651 16.95 -14.08 23.70
CA PHE A 651 18.12 -14.66 24.34
C PHE A 651 18.91 -13.59 25.12
N ILE A 652 19.20 -12.46 24.49
CA ILE A 652 19.91 -11.36 25.15
C ILE A 652 19.12 -10.86 26.37
N ILE A 653 17.81 -10.64 26.25
CA ILE A 653 16.96 -10.15 27.35
C ILE A 653 16.98 -11.15 28.52
N TYR A 654 16.79 -12.45 28.25
CA TYR A 654 16.74 -13.45 29.28
C TYR A 654 18.09 -13.65 29.96
N GLN A 655 19.19 -13.78 29.20
CA GLN A 655 20.51 -14.00 29.76
C GLN A 655 21.02 -12.78 30.54
N VAL A 656 20.83 -11.57 30.02
CA VAL A 656 21.20 -10.34 30.74
C VAL A 656 20.32 -10.14 31.98
N GLY A 657 19.01 -10.39 31.88
CA GLY A 657 18.11 -10.33 33.04
C GLY A 657 18.50 -11.31 34.13
N SER A 658 18.82 -12.55 33.75
CA SER A 658 19.28 -13.58 34.68
C SER A 658 20.62 -13.22 35.37
N LEU A 659 21.57 -12.62 34.62
CA LEU A 659 22.84 -12.12 35.18
C LEU A 659 22.64 -10.94 36.14
N LEU A 660 21.62 -10.11 35.93
CA LEU A 660 21.28 -9.00 36.82
C LEU A 660 20.45 -9.40 38.03
N GLY A 661 20.06 -10.70 38.15
CA GLY A 661 19.35 -11.25 39.29
C GLY A 661 17.82 -11.04 39.27
N PHE A 662 17.24 -10.82 38.08
CA PHE A 662 15.78 -10.72 37.88
C PHE A 662 15.13 -12.10 37.79
#